data_6778c4317426d267770980851c2da369
#
_entry.id   6778c4317426d267770980851c2da369
#
_cell.length_a   1.000
_cell.length_b   1.000
_cell.length_c   1.000
_cell.angle_alpha   90.00
_cell.angle_beta   90.00
_cell.angle_gamma   90.00
#
_symmetry.space_group_name_H-M   'P 1'
#
loop_
_entity.id
_entity.type
_entity.pdbx_description
1 polymer ?
#
loop_
_entity_poly.entity_id
_entity_poly.type
_entity_poly.pdbx_seq_one_letter_code
_entity_poly.pdbx_strand_id
1 'polypeptide(L)'
;MDQDLLSVRCALQDIITELSKIGDGDRLVEVLSSARRYLGEGDPPASAQEIAEFNRAHYTPFLRFLVAQIGPQWFDLLTSDRLDLWDSFFLEGPADQAFLVLMDSLVRTGPCIRLDRCVHVLEKFLQRGALAEVIWEVCQQQLEATPTPVLHEAILMRICSLPDHLANCLQKHNKAVFYPQNYYPHMGNAILCVLQMVSVSLRDGKGCSISFVSQLLGKVCMQGRQRELLSVLVPRLTTLVQSDCIWQRICWRLIESVPDRWMEPVVAGLVQMVDGPATLSRLLGDLVVKNKKTQFLLTKKMLFLQYGHKKEALQSILGYLAMEIGRRPLLIKVLKELLEVWSSGSAVKHSPHPQLLYLSSSIFICLGLLNKEEIEGCKQEILFALTSGTRHYLDSSLSPARCLGMVVAECLSRYVGPGGPSLTFQYQEGEEIKDLKSLLTPPSISALDPAESVAASPESSQSRIQPSNSNEREGEPKADVGSDSELDSDDDLTPYDMSADTELKKSKIPAYIRDCLEVLLSKDVEKLEVTMSSLSSLIRSNPSATREVSTELVKILLHLDDCNGVENFTQLRYAAMVSVTVIDPVPVTQYITGEFYTLNYSLRQRMDILDVLAAAAKELSESVNPKKEEAPETATRDFHSPSSTHGNIKDDAPIDWRKIVEERIANKTRRFAKGHTSATPASTPNRFHAVAGHFFFPLIQNYDRPVMTFDLLGEDRLILGRLVHTLGILMHLALNSMIASQMGKALLEFVWVLRFHTDPFVRQGLLFCAITILLSVPWALLMADMSEEVLEMKCWLTDVIETDADEDCHRLAMSGLLLMDKLQNNLQLAPNQ
;
A
#
# COMPACT_ATOMS: atom_id res chain seq x y z
N MET A 1 19.69 -45.28 7.09
CA MET A 1 19.12 -43.97 6.65
C MET A 1 18.66 -44.00 5.20
N ASP A 2 19.51 -44.30 4.20
CA ASP A 2 19.06 -44.28 2.79
C ASP A 2 18.10 -45.41 2.40
N GLN A 3 18.16 -46.57 3.05
CA GLN A 3 17.26 -47.69 2.79
C GLN A 3 15.84 -47.45 3.31
N ASP A 4 15.69 -46.79 4.46
CA ASP A 4 14.39 -46.52 5.05
C ASP A 4 13.66 -45.40 4.27
N LEU A 5 14.41 -44.44 3.78
CA LEU A 5 13.87 -43.32 2.94
C LEU A 5 13.34 -43.85 1.59
N LEU A 6 14.05 -44.81 0.97
CA LEU A 6 13.63 -45.45 -0.27
C LEU A 6 12.40 -46.34 -0.04
N SER A 7 12.28 -46.99 1.11
CA SER A 7 11.14 -47.84 1.45
C SER A 7 9.85 -47.04 1.60
N VAL A 8 9.87 -45.89 2.28
CA VAL A 8 8.70 -44.99 2.42
C VAL A 8 8.23 -44.49 1.06
N ARG A 9 9.18 -44.06 0.22
CA ARG A 9 8.87 -43.55 -1.13
C ARG A 9 8.23 -44.63 -2.01
N CYS A 10 8.78 -45.88 -2.01
CA CYS A 10 8.23 -46.98 -2.79
C CYS A 10 6.83 -47.35 -2.30
N ALA A 11 6.66 -47.52 -0.98
CA ALA A 11 5.36 -47.88 -0.39
C ALA A 11 4.27 -46.80 -0.70
N LEU A 12 4.60 -45.51 -0.65
CA LEU A 12 3.67 -44.48 -1.00
C LEU A 12 3.35 -44.42 -2.49
N GLN A 13 4.33 -44.71 -3.35
CA GLN A 13 4.13 -44.81 -4.79
C GLN A 13 3.22 -45.98 -5.17
N ASP A 14 3.35 -47.07 -4.48
CA ASP A 14 2.45 -48.22 -4.62
C ASP A 14 1.04 -47.87 -4.16
N ILE A 15 0.88 -47.22 -2.99
CA ILE A 15 -0.40 -46.75 -2.47
C ILE A 15 -1.06 -45.76 -3.47
N ILE A 16 -0.34 -44.77 -3.98
CA ILE A 16 -0.86 -43.79 -4.95
C ILE A 16 -1.27 -44.47 -6.25
N THR A 17 -0.46 -45.45 -6.72
CA THR A 17 -0.74 -46.22 -7.94
C THR A 17 -1.97 -47.08 -7.78
N GLU A 18 -2.15 -47.70 -6.62
CA GLU A 18 -3.32 -48.49 -6.29
C GLU A 18 -4.56 -47.60 -6.17
N LEU A 19 -4.51 -46.50 -5.40
CA LEU A 19 -5.60 -45.54 -5.23
C LEU A 19 -6.09 -44.97 -6.57
N SER A 20 -5.20 -44.77 -7.54
CA SER A 20 -5.58 -44.26 -8.87
C SER A 20 -6.35 -45.24 -9.74
N LYS A 21 -6.36 -46.53 -9.41
CA LYS A 21 -6.97 -47.60 -10.20
C LYS A 21 -8.21 -48.21 -9.54
N ILE A 22 -8.51 -47.85 -8.29
CA ILE A 22 -9.56 -48.50 -7.49
C ILE A 22 -10.95 -48.07 -7.98
N GLY A 23 -11.80 -49.07 -8.21
CA GLY A 23 -13.24 -48.90 -8.50
C GLY A 23 -14.17 -49.44 -7.42
N ASP A 24 -13.61 -49.99 -6.30
CA ASP A 24 -14.36 -50.56 -5.21
C ASP A 24 -14.15 -49.81 -3.89
N GLY A 25 -15.25 -49.50 -3.19
CA GLY A 25 -15.26 -48.64 -1.98
C GLY A 25 -14.59 -49.32 -0.78
N ASP A 26 -14.72 -50.66 -0.62
CA ASP A 26 -14.13 -51.38 0.50
C ASP A 26 -12.60 -51.42 0.36
N ARG A 27 -12.12 -51.66 -0.86
CA ARG A 27 -10.69 -51.65 -1.16
C ARG A 27 -10.10 -50.22 -1.03
N LEU A 28 -10.85 -49.22 -1.40
CA LEU A 28 -10.44 -47.82 -1.22
C LEU A 28 -10.22 -47.51 0.26
N VAL A 29 -11.13 -47.94 1.12
CA VAL A 29 -11.01 -47.74 2.58
C VAL A 29 -9.82 -48.52 3.14
N GLU A 30 -9.59 -49.71 2.69
CA GLU A 30 -8.45 -50.55 3.14
C GLU A 30 -7.10 -49.89 2.81
N VAL A 31 -6.95 -49.41 1.57
CA VAL A 31 -5.71 -48.75 1.13
C VAL A 31 -5.50 -47.40 1.84
N LEU A 32 -6.57 -46.57 1.99
CA LEU A 32 -6.49 -45.35 2.77
C LEU A 32 -6.14 -45.63 4.25
N SER A 33 -6.76 -46.67 4.85
CA SER A 33 -6.44 -47.08 6.23
C SER A 33 -4.98 -47.51 6.38
N SER A 34 -4.41 -48.16 5.37
CA SER A 34 -3.00 -48.54 5.37
C SER A 34 -2.07 -47.32 5.32
N ALA A 35 -2.46 -46.25 4.61
CA ALA A 35 -1.70 -45.00 4.54
C ALA A 35 -1.72 -44.22 5.88
N ARG A 36 -2.75 -44.41 6.72
CA ARG A 36 -2.92 -43.72 8.01
C ARG A 36 -1.83 -44.11 9.03
N ARG A 37 -1.11 -45.23 8.81
CA ARG A 37 0.06 -45.56 9.62
C ARG A 37 1.11 -44.46 9.69
N TYR A 38 1.23 -43.64 8.66
CA TYR A 38 2.16 -42.52 8.61
C TYR A 38 1.68 -41.28 9.39
N LEU A 39 0.42 -41.30 9.86
CA LEU A 39 -0.12 -40.28 10.78
C LEU A 39 0.00 -40.72 12.25
N GLY A 40 0.60 -41.85 12.52
CA GLY A 40 0.76 -42.40 13.86
C GLY A 40 -0.35 -43.36 14.29
N GLU A 41 -1.34 -43.63 13.44
CA GLU A 41 -2.44 -44.54 13.68
C GLU A 41 -2.40 -45.73 12.68
N GLY A 42 -2.12 -46.92 13.14
CA GLY A 42 -2.08 -48.12 12.31
C GLY A 42 -1.53 -49.30 13.07
N ASP A 43 -1.84 -50.51 12.61
CA ASP A 43 -1.30 -51.74 13.18
C ASP A 43 -0.62 -52.56 12.07
N PRO A 44 0.75 -52.57 12.02
CA PRO A 44 1.72 -51.93 12.90
C PRO A 44 1.91 -50.45 12.58
N PRO A 45 2.16 -49.61 13.60
CA PRO A 45 2.44 -48.18 13.39
C PRO A 45 3.79 -47.99 12.67
N ALA A 46 3.90 -46.93 11.86
CA ALA A 46 5.17 -46.58 11.23
C ALA A 46 6.19 -46.11 12.30
N SER A 47 7.47 -46.32 12.03
CA SER A 47 8.54 -45.80 12.91
C SER A 47 8.57 -44.29 12.95
N ALA A 48 9.08 -43.70 14.03
CA ALA A 48 9.22 -42.25 14.15
C ALA A 48 10.03 -41.63 13.00
N GLN A 49 10.99 -42.33 12.43
CA GLN A 49 11.79 -41.93 11.29
C GLN A 49 10.98 -41.92 9.98
N GLU A 50 10.16 -42.98 9.76
CA GLU A 50 9.25 -43.02 8.61
C GLU A 50 8.19 -41.91 8.65
N ILE A 51 7.62 -41.63 9.82
CA ILE A 51 6.66 -40.53 10.02
C ILE A 51 7.33 -39.18 9.75
N ALA A 52 8.54 -38.98 10.27
CA ALA A 52 9.28 -37.74 10.05
C ALA A 52 9.59 -37.50 8.55
N GLU A 53 10.00 -38.57 7.83
CA GLU A 53 10.26 -38.47 6.39
C GLU A 53 8.99 -38.26 5.58
N PHE A 54 7.90 -38.95 5.93
CA PHE A 54 6.60 -38.75 5.32
C PHE A 54 6.16 -37.30 5.44
N ASN A 55 6.19 -36.75 6.66
CA ASN A 55 5.79 -35.38 6.92
C ASN A 55 6.68 -34.34 6.20
N ARG A 56 7.98 -34.63 6.09
CA ARG A 56 8.95 -33.72 5.45
C ARG A 56 8.84 -33.70 3.95
N ALA A 57 8.72 -34.82 3.28
CA ALA A 57 8.90 -34.92 1.83
C ALA A 57 7.65 -35.37 1.06
N HIS A 58 6.76 -36.12 1.68
CA HIS A 58 5.70 -36.84 0.98
C HIS A 58 4.28 -36.43 1.36
N TYR A 59 4.08 -35.80 2.50
CA TYR A 59 2.76 -35.44 2.99
C TYR A 59 2.04 -34.42 2.08
N THR A 60 2.67 -33.33 1.73
CA THR A 60 2.08 -32.31 0.82
C THR A 60 1.73 -32.90 -0.56
N PRO A 61 2.62 -33.65 -1.26
CA PRO A 61 2.27 -34.32 -2.51
C PRO A 61 1.12 -35.28 -2.38
N PHE A 62 1.07 -36.07 -1.28
CA PHE A 62 0.00 -37.01 -1.01
C PHE A 62 -1.35 -36.34 -0.80
N LEU A 63 -1.41 -35.27 -0.01
CA LEU A 63 -2.64 -34.50 0.15
C LEU A 63 -3.11 -33.86 -1.17
N ARG A 64 -2.21 -33.33 -1.99
CA ARG A 64 -2.56 -32.84 -3.33
C ARG A 64 -3.14 -33.94 -4.21
N PHE A 65 -2.60 -35.13 -4.14
CA PHE A 65 -3.15 -36.28 -4.83
C PHE A 65 -4.56 -36.62 -4.33
N LEU A 66 -4.78 -36.69 -3.01
CA LEU A 66 -6.10 -36.96 -2.42
C LEU A 66 -7.15 -35.89 -2.88
N VAL A 67 -6.77 -34.64 -2.90
CA VAL A 67 -7.65 -33.56 -3.40
C VAL A 67 -7.91 -33.72 -4.90
N ALA A 68 -6.92 -34.10 -5.68
CA ALA A 68 -7.08 -34.28 -7.12
C ALA A 68 -8.03 -35.45 -7.45
N GLN A 69 -8.00 -36.50 -6.65
CA GLN A 69 -8.81 -37.72 -6.86
C GLN A 69 -10.25 -37.58 -6.34
N ILE A 70 -10.50 -36.71 -5.32
CA ILE A 70 -11.86 -36.56 -4.81
C ILE A 70 -12.77 -35.93 -5.89
N GLY A 71 -13.66 -36.73 -6.41
CA GLY A 71 -14.57 -36.43 -7.49
C GLY A 71 -15.83 -37.26 -7.38
N PRO A 72 -16.74 -37.23 -8.37
CA PRO A 72 -18.00 -37.97 -8.31
C PRO A 72 -17.78 -39.46 -8.04
N GLN A 73 -16.78 -40.07 -8.66
CA GLN A 73 -16.51 -41.50 -8.50
C GLN A 73 -16.12 -41.88 -7.07
N TRP A 74 -15.21 -41.13 -6.45
CA TRP A 74 -14.81 -41.38 -5.06
C TRP A 74 -15.93 -41.05 -4.08
N PHE A 75 -16.72 -40.01 -4.39
CA PHE A 75 -17.83 -39.62 -3.55
C PHE A 75 -18.94 -40.68 -3.49
N ASP A 76 -19.18 -41.38 -4.59
CA ASP A 76 -20.13 -42.48 -4.67
C ASP A 76 -19.60 -43.76 -3.93
N LEU A 77 -18.27 -43.95 -3.87
CA LEU A 77 -17.62 -45.08 -3.19
C LEU A 77 -17.46 -44.85 -1.68
N LEU A 78 -17.27 -43.60 -1.26
CA LEU A 78 -17.10 -43.19 0.13
C LEU A 78 -18.44 -42.77 0.72
N THR A 79 -19.09 -43.60 1.49
CA THR A 79 -20.26 -43.25 2.30
C THR A 79 -19.89 -42.19 3.36
N SER A 80 -20.88 -41.54 3.97
CA SER A 80 -20.69 -40.45 4.95
C SER A 80 -19.68 -40.79 6.04
N ASP A 81 -19.78 -42.00 6.61
CA ASP A 81 -18.90 -42.50 7.69
C ASP A 81 -17.45 -42.76 7.22
N ARG A 82 -17.27 -43.06 5.94
CA ARG A 82 -15.96 -43.34 5.32
C ARG A 82 -15.26 -42.06 4.84
N LEU A 83 -16.00 -40.98 4.63
CA LEU A 83 -15.44 -39.69 4.32
C LEU A 83 -14.62 -39.12 5.49
N ASP A 84 -14.92 -39.48 6.73
CA ASP A 84 -14.12 -39.07 7.89
C ASP A 84 -12.69 -39.63 7.83
N LEU A 85 -12.48 -40.78 7.21
CA LEU A 85 -11.14 -41.31 6.94
C LEU A 85 -10.34 -40.42 5.98
N TRP A 86 -10.98 -39.88 4.95
CA TRP A 86 -10.34 -38.93 4.06
C TRP A 86 -10.03 -37.61 4.78
N ASP A 87 -10.95 -37.13 5.63
CA ASP A 87 -10.76 -35.90 6.42
C ASP A 87 -9.59 -36.03 7.41
N SER A 88 -9.36 -37.23 7.99
CA SER A 88 -8.31 -37.43 8.97
C SER A 88 -6.91 -37.10 8.44
N PHE A 89 -6.66 -37.30 7.14
CA PHE A 89 -5.38 -36.93 6.54
C PHE A 89 -5.10 -35.44 6.62
N PHE A 90 -6.12 -34.56 6.61
CA PHE A 90 -5.98 -33.10 6.73
C PHE A 90 -6.07 -32.64 8.18
N LEU A 91 -6.67 -33.40 9.05
CA LEU A 91 -6.91 -33.00 10.44
C LEU A 91 -5.86 -33.52 11.42
N GLU A 92 -5.20 -34.64 11.12
CA GLU A 92 -4.28 -35.34 12.04
C GLU A 92 -2.79 -35.15 11.67
N GLY A 93 -2.48 -34.73 10.46
CA GLY A 93 -1.13 -34.45 10.00
C GLY A 93 -0.63 -33.02 10.27
N PRO A 94 0.55 -32.63 9.75
CA PRO A 94 1.10 -31.28 9.89
C PRO A 94 0.13 -30.19 9.45
N ALA A 95 -0.28 -29.35 10.40
CA ALA A 95 -1.38 -28.41 10.22
C ALA A 95 -1.06 -27.31 9.19
N ASP A 96 0.18 -26.81 9.14
CA ASP A 96 0.66 -25.80 8.21
C ASP A 96 0.58 -26.29 6.75
N GLN A 97 1.04 -27.51 6.50
CA GLN A 97 1.03 -28.12 5.17
C GLN A 97 -0.40 -28.45 4.71
N ALA A 98 -1.23 -29.02 5.60
CA ALA A 98 -2.63 -29.31 5.32
C ALA A 98 -3.40 -28.04 4.98
N PHE A 99 -3.23 -26.99 5.76
CA PHE A 99 -3.84 -25.68 5.52
C PHE A 99 -3.46 -25.12 4.15
N LEU A 100 -2.18 -25.15 3.78
CA LEU A 100 -1.72 -24.65 2.48
C LEU A 100 -2.32 -25.43 1.32
N VAL A 101 -2.38 -26.76 1.41
CA VAL A 101 -2.98 -27.60 0.35
C VAL A 101 -4.46 -27.31 0.19
N LEU A 102 -5.21 -27.19 1.28
CA LEU A 102 -6.62 -26.82 1.25
C LEU A 102 -6.81 -25.44 0.60
N MET A 103 -6.05 -24.43 1.01
CA MET A 103 -6.14 -23.08 0.46
C MET A 103 -5.76 -23.01 -1.02
N ASP A 104 -4.70 -23.72 -1.44
CA ASP A 104 -4.30 -23.78 -2.85
C ASP A 104 -5.37 -24.47 -3.72
N SER A 105 -6.07 -25.44 -3.15
CA SER A 105 -7.14 -26.16 -3.83
C SER A 105 -8.38 -25.28 -4.02
N LEU A 106 -8.70 -24.41 -3.06
CA LEU A 106 -9.80 -23.45 -3.17
C LEU A 106 -9.58 -22.43 -4.30
N VAL A 107 -8.35 -21.97 -4.47
CA VAL A 107 -8.00 -20.97 -5.49
C VAL A 107 -8.09 -21.54 -6.92
N ARG A 108 -7.76 -22.82 -7.09
CA ARG A 108 -7.63 -23.46 -8.40
C ARG A 108 -8.89 -24.19 -8.87
N THR A 109 -9.89 -24.32 -8.00
CA THR A 109 -11.06 -25.17 -8.29
C THR A 109 -12.32 -24.33 -8.44
N GLY A 110 -13.00 -24.46 -9.58
CA GLY A 110 -14.34 -23.91 -9.76
C GLY A 110 -15.41 -24.63 -8.93
N PRO A 111 -16.66 -24.15 -8.91
CA PRO A 111 -17.77 -24.77 -8.17
C PRO A 111 -17.94 -26.24 -8.56
N CYS A 112 -17.64 -27.16 -7.66
CA CYS A 112 -17.77 -28.60 -7.85
C CYS A 112 -17.73 -29.32 -6.51
N ILE A 113 -18.05 -30.63 -6.51
CA ILE A 113 -18.04 -31.50 -5.32
C ILE A 113 -16.70 -31.44 -4.58
N ARG A 114 -15.59 -31.33 -5.31
CA ARG A 114 -14.24 -31.18 -4.74
C ARG A 114 -14.12 -29.92 -3.88
N LEU A 115 -14.60 -28.78 -4.40
CA LEU A 115 -14.60 -27.53 -3.66
C LEU A 115 -15.42 -27.65 -2.38
N ASP A 116 -16.63 -28.18 -2.48
CA ASP A 116 -17.53 -28.36 -1.32
C ASP A 116 -16.88 -29.24 -0.25
N ARG A 117 -16.15 -30.28 -0.66
CA ARG A 117 -15.44 -31.15 0.27
C ARG A 117 -14.28 -30.45 0.95
N CYS A 118 -13.44 -29.74 0.19
CA CYS A 118 -12.33 -28.97 0.76
C CYS A 118 -12.84 -27.92 1.75
N VAL A 119 -13.95 -27.23 1.42
CA VAL A 119 -14.60 -26.26 2.31
C VAL A 119 -15.13 -26.93 3.59
N HIS A 120 -15.70 -28.13 3.48
CA HIS A 120 -16.18 -28.87 4.64
C HIS A 120 -15.04 -29.29 5.57
N VAL A 121 -13.93 -29.78 5.01
CA VAL A 121 -12.74 -30.11 5.81
C VAL A 121 -12.14 -28.87 6.45
N LEU A 122 -12.07 -27.75 5.73
CA LEU A 122 -11.56 -26.50 6.27
C LEU A 122 -12.45 -25.98 7.42
N GLU A 123 -13.78 -26.16 7.32
CA GLU A 123 -14.70 -25.87 8.43
C GLU A 123 -14.39 -26.74 9.66
N LYS A 124 -14.23 -28.07 9.49
CA LYS A 124 -13.81 -28.96 10.59
C LYS A 124 -12.44 -28.56 11.16
N PHE A 125 -11.51 -28.19 10.30
CA PHE A 125 -10.17 -27.74 10.67
C PHE A 125 -10.21 -26.51 11.59
N LEU A 126 -11.02 -25.50 11.24
CA LEU A 126 -11.21 -24.33 12.08
C LEU A 126 -11.93 -24.67 13.39
N GLN A 127 -12.99 -25.47 13.34
CA GLN A 127 -13.77 -25.87 14.54
C GLN A 127 -12.93 -26.64 15.56
N ARG A 128 -11.98 -27.46 15.09
CA ARG A 128 -11.01 -28.16 15.94
C ARG A 128 -9.99 -27.21 16.59
N GLY A 129 -9.83 -26.00 16.09
CA GLY A 129 -8.83 -25.05 16.58
C GLY A 129 -7.44 -25.26 15.96
N ALA A 130 -7.33 -26.03 14.87
CA ALA A 130 -6.08 -26.31 14.20
C ALA A 130 -5.37 -25.05 13.64
N LEU A 131 -6.08 -23.94 13.53
CA LEU A 131 -5.44 -22.65 13.19
C LEU A 131 -4.37 -22.23 14.21
N ALA A 132 -4.56 -22.56 15.50
CA ALA A 132 -3.54 -22.32 16.52
C ALA A 132 -2.31 -23.20 16.30
N GLU A 133 -2.51 -24.44 15.84
CA GLU A 133 -1.43 -25.38 15.50
C GLU A 133 -0.61 -24.82 14.31
N VAL A 134 -1.27 -24.35 13.25
CA VAL A 134 -0.59 -23.70 12.11
C VAL A 134 0.28 -22.53 12.56
N ILE A 135 -0.28 -21.63 13.35
CA ILE A 135 0.45 -20.44 13.82
C ILE A 135 1.64 -20.86 14.72
N TRP A 136 1.44 -21.87 15.56
CA TRP A 136 2.48 -22.38 16.45
C TRP A 136 3.62 -23.05 15.69
N GLU A 137 3.33 -23.87 14.70
CA GLU A 137 4.35 -24.52 13.85
C GLU A 137 5.21 -23.48 13.14
N VAL A 138 4.61 -22.43 12.58
CA VAL A 138 5.36 -21.34 11.96
C VAL A 138 6.25 -20.62 12.98
N CYS A 139 5.75 -20.40 14.20
CA CYS A 139 6.55 -19.80 15.27
C CYS A 139 7.75 -20.68 15.65
N GLN A 140 7.63 -22.01 15.62
CA GLN A 140 8.73 -22.95 15.87
C GLN A 140 9.74 -22.95 14.71
N GLN A 141 9.24 -23.02 13.47
CA GLN A 141 10.08 -22.99 12.26
C GLN A 141 10.92 -21.70 12.15
N GLN A 142 10.45 -20.59 12.69
CA GLN A 142 11.24 -19.35 12.75
C GLN A 142 12.49 -19.42 13.65
N LEU A 143 12.59 -20.45 14.50
CA LEU A 143 13.77 -20.68 15.36
C LEU A 143 14.81 -21.58 14.70
N GLU A 144 14.45 -22.26 13.62
CA GLU A 144 15.34 -23.16 12.90
C GLU A 144 16.46 -22.41 12.17
N ALA A 145 17.57 -23.10 11.92
CA ALA A 145 18.74 -22.50 11.27
C ALA A 145 18.49 -22.09 9.80
N THR A 146 17.48 -22.67 9.15
CA THR A 146 17.10 -22.38 7.78
C THR A 146 15.65 -21.91 7.70
N PRO A 147 15.35 -20.66 8.06
CA PRO A 147 13.98 -20.14 7.97
C PRO A 147 13.54 -20.07 6.50
N THR A 148 12.27 -20.42 6.26
CA THR A 148 11.63 -20.31 4.93
C THR A 148 10.70 -19.11 4.89
N PRO A 149 11.20 -17.87 4.72
CA PRO A 149 10.41 -16.64 4.84
C PRO A 149 9.27 -16.58 3.82
N VAL A 150 9.48 -17.12 2.62
CA VAL A 150 8.45 -17.17 1.56
C VAL A 150 7.25 -18.03 1.97
N LEU A 151 7.49 -19.15 2.62
CA LEU A 151 6.43 -20.03 3.12
C LEU A 151 5.63 -19.35 4.22
N HIS A 152 6.33 -18.68 5.17
CA HIS A 152 5.68 -17.99 6.28
C HIS A 152 4.80 -16.83 5.77
N GLU A 153 5.27 -16.07 4.79
CA GLU A 153 4.46 -15.00 4.17
C GLU A 153 3.25 -15.58 3.42
N ALA A 154 3.42 -16.69 2.71
CA ALA A 154 2.31 -17.36 2.05
C ALA A 154 1.23 -17.81 3.05
N ILE A 155 1.62 -18.42 4.17
CA ILE A 155 0.69 -18.79 5.23
C ILE A 155 0.00 -17.56 5.82
N LEU A 156 0.75 -16.50 6.12
CA LEU A 156 0.21 -15.23 6.62
C LEU A 156 -0.87 -14.66 5.70
N MET A 157 -0.57 -14.62 4.40
CA MET A 157 -1.50 -14.12 3.39
C MET A 157 -2.76 -14.98 3.33
N ARG A 158 -2.61 -16.31 3.30
CA ARG A 158 -3.74 -17.26 3.25
C ARG A 158 -4.65 -17.15 4.47
N ILE A 159 -4.07 -17.07 5.67
CA ILE A 159 -4.84 -16.89 6.92
C ILE A 159 -5.62 -15.57 6.87
N CYS A 160 -4.98 -14.45 6.51
CA CYS A 160 -5.64 -13.15 6.50
C CYS A 160 -6.72 -13.01 5.41
N SER A 161 -6.54 -13.66 4.25
CA SER A 161 -7.46 -13.53 3.10
C SER A 161 -8.52 -14.63 3.03
N LEU A 162 -8.53 -15.59 3.94
CA LEU A 162 -9.44 -16.75 3.92
C LEU A 162 -10.92 -16.35 3.81
N PRO A 163 -11.46 -15.41 4.63
CA PRO A 163 -12.86 -15.02 4.51
C PRO A 163 -13.22 -14.46 3.14
N ASP A 164 -12.35 -13.64 2.57
CA ASP A 164 -12.58 -12.99 1.27
C ASP A 164 -12.51 -14.02 0.13
N HIS A 165 -11.56 -14.95 0.20
CA HIS A 165 -11.46 -16.04 -0.77
C HIS A 165 -12.71 -16.92 -0.77
N LEU A 166 -13.19 -17.32 0.39
CA LEU A 166 -14.37 -18.16 0.51
C LEU A 166 -15.65 -17.41 0.13
N ALA A 167 -15.75 -16.13 0.47
CA ALA A 167 -16.87 -15.29 0.03
C ALA A 167 -16.93 -15.22 -1.50
N ASN A 168 -15.78 -15.09 -2.17
CA ASN A 168 -15.70 -15.06 -3.62
C ASN A 168 -16.01 -16.42 -4.27
N CYS A 169 -15.51 -17.52 -3.69
CA CYS A 169 -15.71 -18.87 -4.24
C CYS A 169 -17.13 -19.39 -4.01
N LEU A 170 -17.69 -19.18 -2.82
CA LEU A 170 -18.96 -19.78 -2.39
C LEU A 170 -20.17 -18.86 -2.59
N GLN A 171 -19.96 -17.54 -2.67
CA GLN A 171 -21.01 -16.55 -2.84
C GLN A 171 -22.19 -16.75 -1.85
N LYS A 172 -23.38 -17.12 -2.34
CA LYS A 172 -24.58 -17.34 -1.50
C LYS A 172 -24.51 -18.60 -0.63
N HIS A 173 -23.60 -19.54 -0.92
CA HIS A 173 -23.43 -20.79 -0.19
C HIS A 173 -22.33 -20.72 0.86
N ASN A 174 -21.82 -19.50 1.17
CA ASN A 174 -20.80 -19.31 2.18
C ASN A 174 -21.30 -19.71 3.57
N LYS A 175 -20.43 -20.31 4.36
CA LYS A 175 -20.77 -20.81 5.71
C LYS A 175 -20.51 -19.74 6.77
N ALA A 176 -21.31 -19.78 7.84
CA ALA A 176 -21.25 -18.77 8.91
C ALA A 176 -19.86 -18.68 9.59
N VAL A 177 -19.12 -19.79 9.68
CA VAL A 177 -17.76 -19.83 10.28
C VAL A 177 -16.78 -18.91 9.57
N PHE A 178 -16.94 -18.75 8.25
CA PHE A 178 -16.06 -17.96 7.41
C PHE A 178 -16.47 -16.48 7.30
N TYR A 179 -17.60 -16.09 7.87
CA TYR A 179 -17.94 -14.67 7.91
C TYR A 179 -16.96 -13.90 8.76
N PRO A 180 -16.52 -12.71 8.34
CA PRO A 180 -15.52 -11.92 9.08
C PRO A 180 -15.84 -11.75 10.56
N GLN A 181 -17.12 -11.53 10.88
CA GLN A 181 -17.60 -11.37 12.27
C GLN A 181 -17.44 -12.62 13.15
N ASN A 182 -17.27 -13.79 12.57
CA ASN A 182 -17.06 -15.05 13.29
C ASN A 182 -15.59 -15.51 13.17
N TYR A 183 -15.01 -15.35 11.99
CA TYR A 183 -13.66 -15.82 11.70
C TYR A 183 -12.57 -15.05 12.48
N TYR A 184 -12.61 -13.71 12.47
CA TYR A 184 -11.56 -12.94 13.17
C TYR A 184 -11.61 -13.05 14.70
N PRO A 185 -12.76 -13.15 15.36
CA PRO A 185 -12.82 -13.56 16.78
C PRO A 185 -12.25 -14.96 17.02
N HIS A 186 -12.53 -15.91 16.12
CA HIS A 186 -11.96 -17.26 16.21
C HIS A 186 -10.43 -17.23 16.07
N MET A 187 -9.90 -16.44 15.13
CA MET A 187 -8.46 -16.18 15.00
C MET A 187 -7.88 -15.54 16.27
N GLY A 188 -8.61 -14.62 16.90
CA GLY A 188 -8.22 -14.03 18.19
C GLY A 188 -8.03 -15.09 19.28
N ASN A 189 -8.92 -16.05 19.35
CA ASN A 189 -8.78 -17.20 20.27
C ASN A 189 -7.58 -18.09 19.90
N ALA A 190 -7.34 -18.33 18.62
CA ALA A 190 -6.16 -19.08 18.16
C ALA A 190 -4.85 -18.37 18.55
N ILE A 191 -4.78 -17.05 18.36
CA ILE A 191 -3.64 -16.25 18.82
C ILE A 191 -3.46 -16.35 20.35
N LEU A 192 -4.53 -16.28 21.14
CA LEU A 192 -4.43 -16.45 22.59
C LEU A 192 -3.91 -17.82 22.99
N CYS A 193 -4.35 -18.87 22.30
CA CYS A 193 -3.84 -20.23 22.51
C CYS A 193 -2.33 -20.31 22.23
N VAL A 194 -1.86 -19.74 21.12
CA VAL A 194 -0.44 -19.69 20.78
C VAL A 194 0.37 -18.89 21.82
N LEU A 195 -0.13 -17.73 22.25
CA LEU A 195 0.54 -16.93 23.28
C LEU A 195 0.60 -17.68 24.63
N GLN A 196 -0.38 -18.54 24.91
CA GLN A 196 -0.38 -19.41 26.05
C GLN A 196 0.72 -20.49 25.94
N MET A 197 0.88 -21.10 24.77
CA MET A 197 1.97 -22.04 24.49
C MET A 197 3.34 -21.35 24.58
N VAL A 198 3.47 -20.11 24.09
CA VAL A 198 4.67 -19.26 24.26
C VAL A 198 4.95 -19.05 25.76
N SER A 199 3.94 -18.70 26.56
CA SER A 199 4.10 -18.50 28.00
C SER A 199 4.62 -19.77 28.73
N VAL A 200 4.09 -20.93 28.37
CA VAL A 200 4.54 -22.21 28.91
C VAL A 200 5.98 -22.50 28.49
N SER A 201 6.30 -22.38 27.22
CA SER A 201 7.65 -22.62 26.68
C SER A 201 8.70 -21.70 27.31
N LEU A 202 8.37 -20.40 27.53
CA LEU A 202 9.27 -19.48 28.22
C LEU A 202 9.51 -19.85 29.69
N ARG A 203 8.50 -20.41 30.37
CA ARG A 203 8.66 -20.93 31.73
C ARG A 203 9.53 -22.17 31.79
N ASP A 204 9.47 -22.99 30.76
CA ASP A 204 10.33 -24.17 30.58
C ASP A 204 11.76 -23.80 30.12
N GLY A 205 12.07 -22.51 29.94
CA GLY A 205 13.37 -22.05 29.48
C GLY A 205 13.64 -22.28 27.99
N LYS A 206 12.60 -22.58 27.20
CA LYS A 206 12.72 -22.77 25.74
C LYS A 206 12.55 -21.44 25.03
N GLY A 207 13.35 -21.21 23.98
CA GLY A 207 13.16 -20.04 23.10
C GLY A 207 11.87 -20.14 22.29
N CYS A 208 11.20 -19.01 22.04
CA CYS A 208 10.03 -18.92 21.19
C CYS A 208 10.09 -17.68 20.32
N SER A 209 9.69 -17.79 19.05
CA SER A 209 9.44 -16.62 18.19
C SER A 209 7.99 -16.16 18.31
N ILE A 210 7.80 -14.86 18.44
CA ILE A 210 6.47 -14.23 18.45
C ILE A 210 6.24 -13.38 17.20
N SER A 211 7.24 -13.30 16.33
CA SER A 211 7.25 -12.40 15.18
C SER A 211 6.09 -12.67 14.23
N PHE A 212 5.78 -13.94 13.95
CA PHE A 212 4.66 -14.31 13.07
C PHE A 212 3.31 -13.86 13.63
N VAL A 213 3.10 -14.06 14.95
CA VAL A 213 1.87 -13.60 15.62
C VAL A 213 1.72 -12.09 15.54
N SER A 214 2.82 -11.34 15.69
CA SER A 214 2.85 -9.88 15.57
C SER A 214 2.53 -9.41 14.15
N GLN A 215 3.04 -10.11 13.15
CA GLN A 215 2.73 -9.86 11.75
C GLN A 215 1.25 -10.15 11.43
N LEU A 216 0.72 -11.26 11.95
CA LEU A 216 -0.69 -11.62 11.79
C LEU A 216 -1.61 -10.56 12.41
N LEU A 217 -1.34 -10.17 13.66
CA LEU A 217 -2.05 -9.08 14.35
C LEU A 217 -2.04 -7.79 13.52
N GLY A 218 -0.85 -7.37 13.07
CA GLY A 218 -0.68 -6.16 12.29
C GLY A 218 -1.41 -6.18 10.96
N LYS A 219 -1.32 -7.30 10.24
CA LYS A 219 -1.96 -7.48 8.92
C LYS A 219 -3.49 -7.42 9.01
N VAL A 220 -4.08 -8.13 9.98
CA VAL A 220 -5.53 -8.12 10.20
C VAL A 220 -6.03 -6.73 10.60
N CYS A 221 -5.30 -6.03 11.48
CA CYS A 221 -5.64 -4.64 11.83
C CYS A 221 -5.56 -3.70 10.61
N MET A 222 -4.57 -3.90 9.75
CA MET A 222 -4.43 -3.13 8.51
C MET A 222 -5.59 -3.36 7.52
N GLN A 223 -6.19 -4.56 7.51
CA GLN A 223 -7.38 -4.88 6.71
C GLN A 223 -8.68 -4.26 7.28
N GLY A 224 -8.60 -3.47 8.35
CA GLY A 224 -9.76 -2.84 8.99
C GLY A 224 -10.57 -3.77 9.90
N ARG A 225 -10.04 -4.95 10.25
CA ARG A 225 -10.69 -5.95 11.11
C ARG A 225 -10.22 -5.88 12.57
N GLN A 226 -9.64 -4.74 12.97
CA GLN A 226 -9.12 -4.55 14.32
C GLN A 226 -10.19 -4.73 15.40
N ARG A 227 -11.44 -4.34 15.16
CA ARG A 227 -12.52 -4.46 16.16
C ARG A 227 -12.83 -5.91 16.49
N GLU A 228 -13.04 -6.71 15.47
CA GLU A 228 -13.38 -8.14 15.61
C GLU A 228 -12.28 -8.91 16.31
N LEU A 229 -11.03 -8.65 15.94
CA LEU A 229 -9.87 -9.34 16.52
C LEU A 229 -9.57 -8.87 17.94
N LEU A 230 -9.46 -7.54 18.16
CA LEU A 230 -9.07 -6.97 19.45
C LEU A 230 -10.17 -7.09 20.52
N SER A 231 -11.45 -7.21 20.12
CA SER A 231 -12.55 -7.47 21.08
C SER A 231 -12.37 -8.76 21.87
N VAL A 232 -11.67 -9.74 21.31
CA VAL A 232 -11.31 -10.99 21.97
C VAL A 232 -9.97 -10.89 22.68
N LEU A 233 -8.96 -10.31 22.02
CA LEU A 233 -7.59 -10.26 22.54
C LEU A 233 -7.46 -9.32 23.75
N VAL A 234 -7.96 -8.08 23.67
CA VAL A 234 -7.70 -7.05 24.68
C VAL A 234 -8.23 -7.43 26.07
N PRO A 235 -9.49 -7.89 26.25
CA PRO A 235 -10.00 -8.24 27.58
C PRO A 235 -9.21 -9.39 28.23
N ARG A 236 -8.83 -10.40 27.43
CA ARG A 236 -8.05 -11.54 27.94
C ARG A 236 -6.62 -11.14 28.29
N LEU A 237 -5.94 -10.40 27.40
CA LEU A 237 -4.58 -9.91 27.67
C LEU A 237 -4.56 -8.98 28.88
N THR A 238 -5.56 -8.10 29.04
CA THR A 238 -5.69 -7.22 30.20
C THR A 238 -5.74 -8.02 31.51
N THR A 239 -6.52 -9.09 31.53
CA THR A 239 -6.62 -9.96 32.73
C THR A 239 -5.29 -10.66 33.00
N LEU A 240 -4.63 -11.19 31.98
CA LEU A 240 -3.38 -11.95 32.12
C LEU A 240 -2.20 -11.06 32.56
N VAL A 241 -2.09 -9.84 32.05
CA VAL A 241 -1.00 -8.92 32.40
C VAL A 241 -1.15 -8.29 33.80
N GLN A 242 -2.32 -8.42 34.45
CA GLN A 242 -2.52 -7.92 35.81
C GLN A 242 -1.75 -8.74 36.85
N SER A 243 -1.65 -10.04 36.66
CA SER A 243 -1.16 -10.99 37.63
C SER A 243 0.23 -11.54 37.32
N ASP A 244 0.74 -11.38 36.10
CA ASP A 244 1.93 -12.09 35.65
C ASP A 244 2.88 -11.20 34.82
N CYS A 245 4.12 -11.04 35.28
CA CYS A 245 5.15 -10.28 34.60
C CYS A 245 5.65 -10.93 33.29
N ILE A 246 5.51 -12.25 33.13
CA ILE A 246 5.84 -12.95 31.87
C ILE A 246 4.85 -12.52 30.81
N TRP A 247 3.55 -12.48 31.14
CA TRP A 247 2.54 -12.00 30.22
C TRP A 247 2.69 -10.53 29.85
N GLN A 248 3.16 -9.67 30.78
CA GLN A 248 3.52 -8.30 30.42
C GLN A 248 4.62 -8.25 29.35
N ARG A 249 5.68 -9.04 29.54
CA ARG A 249 6.78 -9.12 28.55
C ARG A 249 6.33 -9.70 27.21
N ILE A 250 5.47 -10.70 27.22
CA ILE A 250 4.88 -11.27 26.00
C ILE A 250 4.08 -10.19 25.25
N CYS A 251 3.22 -9.42 25.95
CA CYS A 251 2.45 -8.34 25.34
C CYS A 251 3.35 -7.22 24.77
N TRP A 252 4.37 -6.80 25.53
CA TRP A 252 5.32 -5.81 25.03
C TRP A 252 6.04 -6.29 23.77
N ARG A 253 6.52 -7.52 23.80
CA ARG A 253 7.21 -8.11 22.64
C ARG A 253 6.28 -8.31 21.44
N LEU A 254 5.03 -8.72 21.69
CA LEU A 254 3.99 -8.88 20.67
C LEU A 254 3.78 -7.58 19.90
N ILE A 255 3.64 -6.45 20.61
CA ILE A 255 3.37 -5.15 19.99
C ILE A 255 4.66 -4.54 19.42
N GLU A 256 5.79 -4.65 20.13
CA GLU A 256 7.10 -4.18 19.68
C GLU A 256 7.54 -4.84 18.37
N SER A 257 7.17 -6.12 18.16
CA SER A 257 7.51 -6.87 16.95
C SER A 257 6.53 -6.65 15.79
N VAL A 258 5.48 -5.85 15.96
CA VAL A 258 4.61 -5.44 14.87
C VAL A 258 5.41 -4.56 13.89
N PRO A 259 5.39 -4.87 12.60
CA PRO A 259 6.03 -4.02 11.59
C PRO A 259 5.54 -2.57 11.63
N ASP A 260 6.44 -1.62 11.49
CA ASP A 260 6.14 -0.18 11.59
C ASP A 260 4.98 0.26 10.68
N ARG A 261 4.88 -0.33 9.49
CA ARG A 261 3.80 -0.05 8.52
C ARG A 261 2.40 -0.39 9.03
N TRP A 262 2.28 -1.35 9.96
CA TRP A 262 1.01 -1.81 10.54
C TRP A 262 0.81 -1.33 11.98
N MET A 263 1.77 -0.59 12.53
CA MET A 263 1.75 -0.12 13.91
C MET A 263 0.55 0.80 14.20
N GLU A 264 0.19 1.65 13.24
CA GLU A 264 -0.90 2.60 13.41
C GLU A 264 -2.26 1.95 13.70
N PRO A 265 -2.81 1.06 12.85
CA PRO A 265 -4.11 0.45 13.11
C PRO A 265 -4.10 -0.44 14.36
N VAL A 266 -2.95 -1.02 14.74
CA VAL A 266 -2.83 -1.80 15.98
C VAL A 266 -2.90 -0.88 17.19
N VAL A 267 -2.08 0.17 17.24
CA VAL A 267 -2.05 1.10 18.38
C VAL A 267 -3.38 1.86 18.50
N ALA A 268 -3.94 2.34 17.38
CA ALA A 268 -5.23 3.02 17.38
C ALA A 268 -6.36 2.10 17.85
N GLY A 269 -6.35 0.83 17.40
CA GLY A 269 -7.31 -0.17 17.85
C GLY A 269 -7.18 -0.47 19.36
N LEU A 270 -5.96 -0.63 19.86
CA LEU A 270 -5.72 -0.83 21.29
C LEU A 270 -6.23 0.33 22.14
N VAL A 271 -5.88 1.58 21.76
CA VAL A 271 -6.35 2.78 22.48
C VAL A 271 -7.86 2.88 22.54
N GLN A 272 -8.58 2.44 21.49
CA GLN A 272 -10.05 2.47 21.46
C GLN A 272 -10.71 1.37 22.29
N MET A 273 -9.99 0.29 22.61
CA MET A 273 -10.52 -0.90 23.24
C MET A 273 -10.11 -1.06 24.71
N VAL A 274 -9.12 -0.30 25.18
CA VAL A 274 -8.64 -0.39 26.58
C VAL A 274 -9.45 0.47 27.54
N ASP A 275 -9.65 -0.04 28.75
CA ASP A 275 -10.34 0.65 29.84
C ASP A 275 -9.36 1.46 30.68
N GLY A 276 -8.78 2.50 30.08
CA GLY A 276 -7.98 3.47 30.81
C GLY A 276 -6.45 3.35 30.68
N PRO A 277 -5.72 4.32 31.29
CA PRO A 277 -4.28 4.49 31.07
C PRO A 277 -3.43 3.37 31.70
N ALA A 278 -3.87 2.79 32.82
CA ALA A 278 -3.14 1.72 33.48
C ALA A 278 -3.07 0.45 32.62
N THR A 279 -4.19 0.08 32.01
CA THR A 279 -4.24 -1.05 31.09
C THR A 279 -3.38 -0.81 29.86
N LEU A 280 -3.47 0.40 29.29
CA LEU A 280 -2.63 0.77 28.15
C LEU A 280 -1.13 0.71 28.47
N SER A 281 -0.75 1.17 29.68
CA SER A 281 0.64 1.13 30.16
C SER A 281 1.15 -0.31 30.32
N ARG A 282 0.33 -1.21 30.83
CA ARG A 282 0.69 -2.64 30.98
C ARG A 282 0.85 -3.33 29.62
N LEU A 283 0.04 -2.97 28.62
CA LEU A 283 0.10 -3.57 27.28
C LEU A 283 1.23 -3.02 26.42
N LEU A 284 1.44 -1.70 26.40
CA LEU A 284 2.43 -1.04 25.56
C LEU A 284 3.84 -0.91 26.21
N GLY A 285 3.90 -0.91 27.55
CA GLY A 285 5.16 -0.61 28.25
C GLY A 285 5.77 0.72 27.76
N ASP A 286 7.08 0.73 27.51
CA ASP A 286 7.83 1.92 27.08
C ASP A 286 7.94 2.05 25.54
N LEU A 287 7.04 1.43 24.81
CA LEU A 287 7.09 1.43 23.34
C LEU A 287 7.10 2.86 22.75
N VAL A 288 6.37 3.80 23.36
CA VAL A 288 6.33 5.21 22.92
C VAL A 288 7.70 5.90 22.99
N VAL A 289 8.58 5.45 23.88
CA VAL A 289 9.94 5.99 23.99
C VAL A 289 10.89 5.29 23.01
N LYS A 290 10.71 3.99 22.81
CA LYS A 290 11.56 3.16 21.95
C LYS A 290 11.28 3.33 20.46
N ASN A 291 10.03 3.44 20.08
CA ASN A 291 9.58 3.48 18.67
C ASN A 291 9.09 4.87 18.30
N LYS A 292 9.81 5.54 17.37
CA LYS A 292 9.49 6.89 16.89
C LYS A 292 8.12 6.97 16.21
N LYS A 293 7.68 5.90 15.55
CA LYS A 293 6.38 5.87 14.88
C LYS A 293 5.24 5.83 15.89
N THR A 294 5.35 4.98 16.90
CA THR A 294 4.38 4.94 18.02
C THR A 294 4.37 6.27 18.76
N GLN A 295 5.54 6.88 18.97
CA GLN A 295 5.63 8.22 19.56
C GLN A 295 4.85 9.24 18.72
N PHE A 296 5.09 9.30 17.42
CA PHE A 296 4.36 10.19 16.50
C PHE A 296 2.85 9.93 16.52
N LEU A 297 2.44 8.66 16.52
CA LEU A 297 1.01 8.30 16.55
C LEU A 297 0.33 8.82 17.82
N LEU A 298 0.88 8.54 19.00
CA LEU A 298 0.25 8.89 20.28
C LEU A 298 0.41 10.37 20.65
N THR A 299 1.50 11.05 20.22
CA THR A 299 1.76 12.45 20.60
C THR A 299 1.32 13.46 19.53
N LYS A 300 1.19 13.04 18.27
CA LYS A 300 0.85 13.94 17.15
C LYS A 300 -0.43 13.52 16.44
N LYS A 301 -0.44 12.33 15.85
CA LYS A 301 -1.51 11.95 14.91
C LYS A 301 -2.85 11.84 15.60
N MET A 302 -2.94 11.13 16.72
CA MET A 302 -4.20 10.92 17.44
C MET A 302 -4.66 12.14 18.25
N LEU A 303 -3.80 13.11 18.52
CA LEU A 303 -4.14 14.31 19.28
C LEU A 303 -4.48 15.52 18.41
N PHE A 304 -3.85 15.65 17.24
CA PHE A 304 -4.00 16.83 16.39
C PHE A 304 -4.69 16.55 15.05
N LEU A 305 -4.39 15.39 14.44
CA LEU A 305 -4.84 15.09 13.08
C LEU A 305 -6.15 14.28 13.07
N GLN A 306 -6.37 13.43 14.07
CA GLN A 306 -7.54 12.57 14.19
C GLN A 306 -8.37 12.95 15.41
N TYR A 307 -9.19 13.96 15.30
CA TYR A 307 -10.01 14.50 16.40
C TYR A 307 -11.36 13.78 16.62
N GLY A 308 -11.54 12.62 16.01
CA GLY A 308 -12.77 11.82 16.16
C GLY A 308 -12.75 10.77 17.28
N HIS A 309 -11.70 10.72 18.12
CA HIS A 309 -11.61 9.77 19.20
C HIS A 309 -12.47 10.20 20.40
N LYS A 310 -12.98 9.21 21.14
CA LYS A 310 -13.75 9.45 22.38
C LYS A 310 -12.87 10.06 23.47
N LYS A 311 -13.49 10.71 24.45
CA LYS A 311 -12.80 11.33 25.60
C LYS A 311 -11.98 10.30 26.40
N GLU A 312 -12.51 9.08 26.56
CA GLU A 312 -11.85 7.97 27.25
C GLU A 312 -10.52 7.58 26.57
N ALA A 313 -10.48 7.64 25.24
CA ALA A 313 -9.25 7.39 24.48
C ALA A 313 -8.20 8.47 24.74
N LEU A 314 -8.60 9.76 24.80
CA LEU A 314 -7.70 10.85 25.18
C LEU A 314 -7.14 10.67 26.60
N GLN A 315 -8.01 10.35 27.56
CA GLN A 315 -7.61 10.07 28.94
C GLN A 315 -6.65 8.88 29.01
N SER A 316 -6.88 7.85 28.21
CA SER A 316 -5.99 6.69 28.13
C SER A 316 -4.62 7.05 27.56
N ILE A 317 -4.55 7.83 26.47
CA ILE A 317 -3.28 8.25 25.84
C ILE A 317 -2.48 9.17 26.78
N LEU A 318 -3.10 10.26 27.25
CA LEU A 318 -2.43 11.27 28.06
C LEU A 318 -2.08 10.72 29.44
N GLY A 319 -2.98 9.92 30.05
CA GLY A 319 -2.71 9.20 31.28
C GLY A 319 -1.56 8.19 31.14
N TYR A 320 -1.47 7.46 30.05
CA TYR A 320 -0.36 6.56 29.75
C TYR A 320 0.98 7.29 29.71
N LEU A 321 1.03 8.49 29.13
CA LEU A 321 2.24 9.33 29.12
C LEU A 321 2.59 9.85 30.53
N ALA A 322 1.58 10.08 31.36
CA ALA A 322 1.76 10.62 32.72
C ALA A 322 2.24 9.58 33.75
N MET A 323 1.96 8.29 33.55
CA MET A 323 2.17 7.24 34.56
C MET A 323 3.64 6.96 34.87
N GLU A 324 4.53 7.04 33.93
CA GLU A 324 5.94 6.68 34.08
C GLU A 324 6.84 7.89 33.91
N ILE A 325 7.86 7.99 34.77
CA ILE A 325 8.83 9.12 34.77
C ILE A 325 9.51 9.27 33.40
N GLY A 326 9.87 8.16 32.74
CA GLY A 326 10.53 8.17 31.42
C GLY A 326 9.64 8.71 30.29
N ARG A 327 8.30 8.69 30.45
CA ARG A 327 7.32 9.15 29.43
C ARG A 327 6.82 10.57 29.68
N ARG A 328 6.92 11.08 30.95
CA ARG A 328 6.44 12.42 31.34
C ARG A 328 7.02 13.57 30.49
N PRO A 329 8.29 13.57 30.05
CA PRO A 329 8.79 14.60 29.15
C PRO A 329 7.99 14.71 27.83
N LEU A 330 7.43 13.59 27.34
CA LEU A 330 6.57 13.59 26.16
C LEU A 330 5.22 14.24 26.44
N LEU A 331 4.66 14.05 27.63
CA LEU A 331 3.41 14.72 28.05
C LEU A 331 3.60 16.24 28.11
N ILE A 332 4.71 16.70 28.70
CA ILE A 332 5.06 18.11 28.77
C ILE A 332 5.20 18.70 27.36
N LYS A 333 5.89 17.99 26.47
CA LYS A 333 6.05 18.39 25.07
C LYS A 333 4.70 18.48 24.37
N VAL A 334 3.83 17.49 24.55
CA VAL A 334 2.46 17.49 23.99
C VAL A 334 1.66 18.68 24.49
N LEU A 335 1.72 19.03 25.80
CA LEU A 335 1.03 20.20 26.32
C LEU A 335 1.51 21.49 25.65
N LYS A 336 2.84 21.69 25.50
CA LYS A 336 3.39 22.87 24.84
C LYS A 336 2.90 23.01 23.40
N GLU A 337 2.88 21.92 22.65
CA GLU A 337 2.38 21.90 21.27
C GLU A 337 0.87 22.11 21.20
N LEU A 338 0.08 21.55 22.14
CA LEU A 338 -1.36 21.81 22.25
C LEU A 338 -1.65 23.30 22.52
N LEU A 339 -0.89 23.92 23.41
CA LEU A 339 -1.00 25.34 23.72
C LEU A 339 -0.62 26.23 22.52
N GLU A 340 0.40 25.86 21.79
CA GLU A 340 0.82 26.56 20.56
C GLU A 340 -0.29 26.53 19.51
N VAL A 341 -0.87 25.36 19.23
CA VAL A 341 -1.97 25.19 18.26
C VAL A 341 -3.23 25.93 18.77
N TRP A 342 -3.58 25.81 20.05
CA TRP A 342 -4.74 26.45 20.66
C TRP A 342 -4.63 27.98 20.57
N SER A 343 -3.46 28.55 20.78
CA SER A 343 -3.23 30.00 20.74
C SER A 343 -3.09 30.55 19.32
N SER A 344 -3.05 29.70 18.29
CA SER A 344 -2.90 30.09 16.89
C SER A 344 -4.18 30.73 16.33
N GLY A 345 -4.08 31.97 15.83
CA GLY A 345 -5.20 32.66 15.19
C GLY A 345 -5.71 31.97 13.92
N SER A 346 -4.85 31.22 13.23
CA SER A 346 -5.24 30.39 12.07
C SER A 346 -6.10 29.20 12.51
N ALA A 347 -5.69 28.51 13.57
CA ALA A 347 -6.45 27.39 14.10
C ALA A 347 -7.86 27.82 14.56
N VAL A 348 -7.97 28.95 15.28
CA VAL A 348 -9.26 29.48 15.73
C VAL A 348 -10.20 29.85 14.58
N LYS A 349 -9.66 30.36 13.45
CA LYS A 349 -10.46 30.76 12.29
C LYS A 349 -10.89 29.61 11.39
N HIS A 350 -10.05 28.58 11.25
CA HIS A 350 -10.23 27.55 10.21
C HIS A 350 -10.57 26.17 10.75
N SER A 351 -10.32 25.89 12.05
CA SER A 351 -10.67 24.58 12.63
C SER A 351 -12.17 24.51 12.96
N PRO A 352 -12.83 23.37 12.68
CA PRO A 352 -14.21 23.16 13.07
C PRO A 352 -14.33 23.05 14.60
N HIS A 353 -15.51 23.44 15.15
CA HIS A 353 -15.77 23.43 16.59
C HIS A 353 -15.43 22.08 17.29
N PRO A 354 -15.75 20.90 16.73
CA PRO A 354 -15.36 19.64 17.34
C PRO A 354 -13.85 19.46 17.52
N GLN A 355 -13.04 20.00 16.60
CA GLN A 355 -11.59 19.94 16.69
C GLN A 355 -11.07 20.88 17.78
N LEU A 356 -11.61 22.11 17.89
CA LEU A 356 -11.27 23.04 18.95
C LEU A 356 -11.64 22.49 20.34
N LEU A 357 -12.80 21.84 20.45
CA LEU A 357 -13.24 21.16 21.69
C LEU A 357 -12.30 19.99 22.04
N TYR A 358 -11.90 19.19 21.05
CA TYR A 358 -10.98 18.06 21.22
C TYR A 358 -9.59 18.54 21.72
N LEU A 359 -9.04 19.59 21.12
CA LEU A 359 -7.79 20.23 21.56
C LEU A 359 -7.90 20.76 22.99
N SER A 360 -9.01 21.46 23.30
CA SER A 360 -9.28 21.98 24.62
C SER A 360 -9.40 20.87 25.67
N SER A 361 -10.11 19.78 25.34
CA SER A 361 -10.19 18.59 26.18
C SER A 361 -8.82 17.98 26.47
N SER A 362 -7.96 17.90 25.46
CA SER A 362 -6.58 17.41 25.61
C SER A 362 -5.76 18.30 26.56
N ILE A 363 -5.90 19.63 26.46
CA ILE A 363 -5.24 20.60 27.37
C ILE A 363 -5.72 20.37 28.80
N PHE A 364 -7.05 20.25 29.04
CA PHE A 364 -7.60 20.03 30.37
C PHE A 364 -7.09 18.74 31.02
N ILE A 365 -7.07 17.64 30.26
CA ILE A 365 -6.53 16.37 30.75
C ILE A 365 -5.04 16.50 31.08
N CYS A 366 -4.22 17.13 30.21
CA CYS A 366 -2.80 17.37 30.51
C CYS A 366 -2.60 18.17 31.78
N LEU A 367 -3.33 19.29 31.97
CA LEU A 367 -3.23 20.11 33.16
C LEU A 367 -3.62 19.36 34.46
N GLY A 368 -4.61 18.48 34.37
CA GLY A 368 -5.01 17.62 35.49
C GLY A 368 -3.98 16.55 35.87
N LEU A 369 -3.10 16.16 34.92
CA LEU A 369 -2.10 15.10 35.10
C LEU A 369 -0.70 15.62 35.49
N LEU A 370 -0.43 16.90 35.30
CA LEU A 370 0.88 17.50 35.60
C LEU A 370 1.04 17.87 37.07
N ASN A 371 2.25 17.73 37.57
CA ASN A 371 2.65 18.15 38.90
C ASN A 371 2.93 19.66 38.95
N LYS A 372 2.93 20.24 40.15
CA LYS A 372 3.19 21.68 40.34
C LYS A 372 4.52 22.15 39.77
N GLU A 373 5.58 21.36 39.94
CA GLU A 373 6.92 21.68 39.39
C GLU A 373 6.93 21.68 37.86
N GLU A 374 6.24 20.74 37.22
CA GLU A 374 6.13 20.64 35.77
C GLU A 374 5.31 21.81 35.19
N ILE A 375 4.25 22.22 35.90
CA ILE A 375 3.44 23.38 35.53
C ILE A 375 4.27 24.67 35.64
N GLU A 376 5.07 24.83 36.71
CA GLU A 376 5.96 26.00 36.85
C GLU A 376 7.00 26.02 35.72
N GLY A 377 7.50 24.83 35.31
CA GLY A 377 8.41 24.68 34.15
C GLY A 377 7.78 25.03 32.80
N CYS A 378 6.44 25.03 32.69
CA CYS A 378 5.68 25.39 31.49
C CYS A 378 5.00 26.77 31.58
N LYS A 379 5.26 27.50 32.64
CA LYS A 379 4.54 28.76 32.96
C LYS A 379 4.64 29.82 31.86
N GLN A 380 5.81 29.94 31.22
CA GLN A 380 6.01 30.91 30.16
C GLN A 380 5.15 30.58 28.93
N GLU A 381 5.08 29.32 28.53
CA GLU A 381 4.29 28.85 27.42
C GLU A 381 2.78 28.97 27.71
N ILE A 382 2.38 28.67 28.95
CA ILE A 382 0.99 28.87 29.40
C ILE A 382 0.61 30.35 29.37
N LEU A 383 1.47 31.25 29.86
CA LEU A 383 1.26 32.71 29.80
C LEU A 383 1.16 33.23 28.35
N PHE A 384 2.05 32.77 27.48
CA PHE A 384 2.02 33.12 26.06
C PHE A 384 0.72 32.66 25.40
N ALA A 385 0.35 31.40 25.60
CA ALA A 385 -0.89 30.84 25.07
C ALA A 385 -2.11 31.58 25.63
N LEU A 386 -2.14 31.88 26.93
CA LEU A 386 -3.22 32.61 27.57
C LEU A 386 -3.41 34.00 26.94
N THR A 387 -2.34 34.77 26.74
CA THR A 387 -2.42 36.09 26.18
C THR A 387 -2.78 36.12 24.70
N SER A 388 -2.11 35.30 23.88
CA SER A 388 -2.34 35.26 22.44
C SER A 388 -3.66 34.55 22.11
N GLY A 389 -3.93 33.41 22.71
CA GLY A 389 -5.13 32.60 22.44
C GLY A 389 -6.41 33.33 22.86
N THR A 390 -6.46 33.90 24.06
CA THR A 390 -7.63 34.60 24.55
C THR A 390 -8.07 35.71 23.57
N ARG A 391 -7.11 36.48 23.04
CA ARG A 391 -7.40 37.50 22.03
C ARG A 391 -8.06 36.89 20.79
N HIS A 392 -7.48 35.83 20.22
CA HIS A 392 -7.99 35.25 18.98
C HIS A 392 -9.38 34.60 19.16
N TYR A 393 -9.64 33.98 20.33
CA TYR A 393 -10.95 33.42 20.60
C TYR A 393 -12.01 34.50 20.85
N LEU A 394 -11.69 35.60 21.58
CA LEU A 394 -12.63 36.68 21.81
C LEU A 394 -12.98 37.42 20.52
N ASP A 395 -12.04 37.52 19.59
CA ASP A 395 -12.25 38.13 18.26
C ASP A 395 -13.03 37.20 17.30
N SER A 396 -13.31 35.95 17.67
CA SER A 396 -14.03 35.03 16.81
C SER A 396 -15.50 35.42 16.64
N SER A 397 -16.00 35.31 15.42
CA SER A 397 -17.42 35.53 15.11
C SER A 397 -18.34 34.43 15.67
N LEU A 398 -17.79 33.23 15.93
CA LEU A 398 -18.55 32.07 16.40
C LEU A 398 -18.71 32.08 17.93
N SER A 399 -19.95 32.19 18.41
CA SER A 399 -20.25 32.17 19.85
C SER A 399 -19.74 30.91 20.57
N PRO A 400 -19.86 29.69 20.03
CA PRO A 400 -19.32 28.49 20.68
C PRO A 400 -17.80 28.54 20.83
N ALA A 401 -17.08 29.03 19.81
CA ALA A 401 -15.62 29.17 19.88
C ALA A 401 -15.21 30.19 20.93
N ARG A 402 -15.87 31.38 20.98
CA ARG A 402 -15.62 32.38 22.05
C ARG A 402 -15.80 31.80 23.44
N CYS A 403 -16.91 31.07 23.65
CA CYS A 403 -17.21 30.45 24.94
C CYS A 403 -16.13 29.43 25.34
N LEU A 404 -15.72 28.59 24.41
CA LEU A 404 -14.64 27.60 24.61
C LEU A 404 -13.32 28.31 24.98
N GLY A 405 -12.96 29.36 24.27
CA GLY A 405 -11.77 30.17 24.57
C GLY A 405 -11.79 30.77 25.97
N MET A 406 -12.94 31.35 26.38
CA MET A 406 -13.11 31.89 27.74
C MET A 406 -12.92 30.84 28.83
N VAL A 407 -13.50 29.63 28.65
CA VAL A 407 -13.38 28.52 29.62
C VAL A 407 -11.93 28.05 29.74
N VAL A 408 -11.23 27.88 28.60
CA VAL A 408 -9.82 27.48 28.61
C VAL A 408 -8.94 28.57 29.24
N ALA A 409 -9.19 29.86 28.90
CA ALA A 409 -8.43 30.97 29.48
C ALA A 409 -8.62 31.07 31.00
N GLU A 410 -9.83 30.89 31.53
CA GLU A 410 -10.07 30.81 32.98
C GLU A 410 -9.26 29.68 33.61
N CYS A 411 -9.25 28.50 32.97
CA CYS A 411 -8.50 27.35 33.48
C CYS A 411 -7.01 27.67 33.52
N LEU A 412 -6.42 28.12 32.41
CA LEU A 412 -5.00 28.45 32.33
C LEU A 412 -4.58 29.52 33.33
N SER A 413 -5.42 30.54 33.55
CA SER A 413 -5.11 31.63 34.51
C SER A 413 -4.97 31.14 35.94
N ARG A 414 -5.73 30.12 36.37
CA ARG A 414 -5.62 29.50 37.69
C ARG A 414 -4.29 28.77 37.91
N TYR A 415 -3.75 28.17 36.86
CA TYR A 415 -2.47 27.46 36.93
C TYR A 415 -1.26 28.39 36.88
N VAL A 416 -1.38 29.56 36.26
CA VAL A 416 -0.30 30.54 36.20
C VAL A 416 -0.08 31.30 37.52
N GLY A 417 -1.16 31.62 38.25
CA GLY A 417 -1.10 32.44 39.45
C GLY A 417 -1.94 31.83 40.60
N PRO A 418 -1.48 30.71 41.23
CA PRO A 418 -2.19 30.17 42.37
C PRO A 418 -2.16 31.19 43.50
N GLY A 419 -3.29 31.91 43.75
CA GLY A 419 -3.42 32.95 44.73
C GLY A 419 -3.48 34.38 44.23
N GLY A 420 -3.36 34.61 42.91
CA GLY A 420 -3.57 35.90 42.21
C GLY A 420 -5.02 36.07 41.70
N PRO A 421 -5.36 37.25 41.15
CA PRO A 421 -6.65 37.47 40.51
C PRO A 421 -6.80 36.56 39.30
N SER A 422 -7.73 35.59 39.37
CA SER A 422 -8.07 34.74 38.25
C SER A 422 -9.01 35.43 37.27
N LEU A 423 -8.84 35.13 35.99
CA LEU A 423 -9.77 35.61 34.96
C LEU A 423 -11.14 34.97 35.21
N THR A 424 -12.20 35.78 35.11
CA THR A 424 -13.58 35.31 35.20
C THR A 424 -14.37 35.91 34.07
N PHE A 425 -15.01 35.08 33.27
CA PHE A 425 -15.82 35.52 32.14
C PHE A 425 -17.29 35.17 32.37
N GLN A 426 -18.18 35.89 31.73
CA GLN A 426 -19.62 35.61 31.74
C GLN A 426 -19.98 34.81 30.50
N TYR A 427 -20.37 33.54 30.69
CA TYR A 427 -20.85 32.65 29.63
C TYR A 427 -21.91 31.69 30.18
N GLN A 428 -22.74 31.13 29.32
CA GLN A 428 -23.72 30.11 29.70
C GLN A 428 -23.03 28.76 29.85
N GLU A 429 -23.14 28.16 31.03
CA GLU A 429 -22.65 26.80 31.29
C GLU A 429 -23.56 25.74 30.67
N GLY A 430 -23.26 25.33 29.43
CA GLY A 430 -23.86 24.15 28.81
C GLY A 430 -23.25 22.85 29.32
N GLU A 431 -23.85 21.71 28.96
CA GLU A 431 -23.35 20.37 29.33
C GLU A 431 -21.92 20.16 28.82
N GLU A 432 -21.61 20.59 27.60
CA GLU A 432 -20.30 20.50 26.96
C GLU A 432 -19.16 21.14 27.81
N ILE A 433 -19.47 22.28 28.44
CA ILE A 433 -18.52 23.00 29.30
C ILE A 433 -18.34 22.29 30.64
N LYS A 434 -19.43 21.76 31.20
CA LYS A 434 -19.36 20.98 32.45
C LYS A 434 -18.52 19.72 32.24
N ASP A 435 -18.74 19.04 31.14
CA ASP A 435 -17.97 17.88 30.74
C ASP A 435 -16.47 18.22 30.57
N LEU A 436 -16.18 19.34 29.91
CA LEU A 436 -14.80 19.81 29.72
C LEU A 436 -14.12 20.11 31.07
N LYS A 437 -14.81 20.81 31.99
CA LYS A 437 -14.28 21.10 33.33
C LYS A 437 -14.06 19.83 34.18
N SER A 438 -14.88 18.79 34.00
CA SER A 438 -14.72 17.51 34.69
C SER A 438 -13.41 16.79 34.31
N LEU A 439 -12.84 17.05 33.13
CA LEU A 439 -11.60 16.44 32.67
C LEU A 439 -10.33 16.91 33.42
N LEU A 440 -10.44 17.98 34.23
CA LEU A 440 -9.35 18.41 35.13
C LEU A 440 -9.09 17.46 36.28
N THR A 441 -10.11 16.71 36.70
CA THR A 441 -9.91 15.68 37.70
C THR A 441 -9.49 14.38 37.04
N PRO A 442 -8.24 13.91 37.26
CA PRO A 442 -7.84 12.63 36.70
C PRO A 442 -8.83 11.55 37.20
N PRO A 443 -9.22 10.61 36.30
CA PRO A 443 -10.06 9.48 36.76
C PRO A 443 -9.34 8.81 37.93
N SER A 444 -10.04 8.57 39.02
CA SER A 444 -9.49 7.95 40.21
C SER A 444 -8.81 6.66 39.80
N ILE A 445 -7.48 6.62 39.90
CA ILE A 445 -6.69 5.41 39.76
C ILE A 445 -7.01 4.65 41.05
N SER A 446 -8.13 3.92 41.09
CA SER A 446 -8.38 2.97 42.17
C SER A 446 -7.27 1.94 42.09
N ALA A 447 -6.33 2.10 42.99
CA ALA A 447 -5.36 1.07 43.34
C ALA A 447 -6.18 -0.18 43.69
N LEU A 448 -6.20 -1.15 42.79
CA LEU A 448 -6.58 -2.51 43.15
C LEU A 448 -5.37 -3.12 43.88
N ASP A 449 -5.29 -2.81 45.18
CA ASP A 449 -4.56 -3.64 46.11
C ASP A 449 -5.35 -4.96 46.27
N PRO A 450 -4.78 -6.12 46.06
CA PRO A 450 -5.41 -7.39 46.32
C PRO A 450 -5.16 -7.80 47.75
N ALA A 451 -5.98 -7.31 48.72
CA ALA A 451 -6.12 -7.96 50.02
C ALA A 451 -7.48 -7.66 50.60
N GLU A 452 -8.16 -8.74 50.97
CA GLU A 452 -9.32 -8.85 51.80
C GLU A 452 -10.73 -8.55 51.18
N SER A 453 -11.44 -9.61 50.81
CA SER A 453 -12.55 -10.06 51.59
C SER A 453 -13.15 -11.36 51.04
N VAL A 454 -13.19 -12.31 51.96
CA VAL A 454 -13.90 -13.59 51.91
C VAL A 454 -15.39 -13.34 52.18
N ALA A 455 -16.23 -14.08 51.44
CA ALA A 455 -17.59 -14.54 51.79
C ALA A 455 -18.73 -13.54 51.78
N ALA A 456 -19.61 -13.71 50.80
CA ALA A 456 -21.02 -13.94 51.06
C ALA A 456 -21.71 -14.45 49.75
N SER A 457 -22.41 -15.57 49.89
CA SER A 457 -23.15 -16.30 48.87
C SER A 457 -24.49 -15.64 48.53
N PRO A 458 -25.24 -16.20 47.57
CA PRO A 458 -26.06 -15.43 46.63
C PRO A 458 -27.54 -15.39 47.05
N GLU A 459 -28.22 -14.35 46.69
CA GLU A 459 -29.68 -14.38 46.60
C GLU A 459 -30.16 -13.89 45.21
N SER A 460 -30.95 -14.75 44.68
CA SER A 460 -31.71 -14.70 43.47
C SER A 460 -32.66 -13.49 43.38
N SER A 461 -32.65 -12.81 42.25
CA SER A 461 -33.85 -12.13 41.77
C SER A 461 -33.96 -12.25 40.25
N GLN A 462 -34.87 -13.11 39.89
CA GLN A 462 -35.45 -13.19 38.54
C GLN A 462 -36.29 -11.93 38.30
N SER A 463 -36.05 -11.23 37.23
CA SER A 463 -37.06 -10.40 36.60
C SER A 463 -37.02 -10.55 35.08
N ARG A 464 -37.94 -11.26 34.68
CA ARG A 464 -38.79 -11.43 33.50
C ARG A 464 -38.69 -10.26 32.53
N ILE A 465 -38.15 -10.56 31.34
CA ILE A 465 -38.31 -9.73 30.16
C ILE A 465 -39.47 -10.34 29.34
N GLN A 466 -40.50 -9.57 29.12
CA GLN A 466 -41.50 -9.85 28.09
C GLN A 466 -41.22 -9.00 26.87
N PRO A 467 -41.40 -9.54 25.68
CA PRO A 467 -41.26 -8.81 24.40
C PRO A 467 -42.61 -8.14 24.06
N SER A 468 -42.56 -6.87 23.68
CA SER A 468 -43.68 -6.24 23.00
C SER A 468 -43.38 -6.04 21.54
N ASN A 469 -44.05 -6.82 20.71
CA ASN A 469 -44.32 -6.55 19.31
C ASN A 469 -45.24 -5.32 19.20
N SER A 470 -44.93 -4.46 18.26
CA SER A 470 -45.96 -3.68 17.55
C SER A 470 -45.47 -3.37 16.15
N ASN A 471 -46.16 -4.05 15.23
CA ASN A 471 -46.29 -3.69 13.81
C ASN A 471 -47.11 -2.40 13.69
N GLU A 472 -46.92 -1.76 12.56
CA GLU A 472 -47.86 -1.05 11.70
C GLU A 472 -47.28 0.30 11.25
N ARG A 473 -47.08 0.48 10.01
CA ARG A 473 -47.85 0.73 8.82
C ARG A 473 -47.61 2.13 8.27
N GLU A 474 -47.34 2.10 6.99
CA GLU A 474 -47.40 3.11 5.95
C GLU A 474 -48.41 4.24 6.16
N GLY A 475 -48.09 5.43 5.67
CA GLY A 475 -49.00 6.52 5.49
C GLY A 475 -48.39 7.73 4.80
N GLU A 476 -48.42 7.77 3.51
CA GLU A 476 -48.38 9.03 2.75
C GLU A 476 -49.58 9.90 3.15
N PRO A 477 -49.46 11.23 3.03
CA PRO A 477 -50.64 12.01 2.65
C PRO A 477 -50.43 12.82 1.38
N LYS A 478 -51.44 12.63 0.54
CA LYS A 478 -51.78 13.45 -0.59
C LYS A 478 -52.18 14.86 -0.18
N ALA A 479 -51.96 15.73 -1.17
CA ALA A 479 -52.45 17.09 -1.28
C ALA A 479 -53.96 17.22 -0.98
N ASP A 480 -54.36 18.36 -0.40
CA ASP A 480 -55.65 18.94 -0.71
C ASP A 480 -55.60 20.48 -0.73
N VAL A 481 -56.47 20.97 -1.58
CA VAL A 481 -56.65 22.25 -2.22
C VAL A 481 -57.48 23.18 -1.35
N GLY A 482 -57.28 24.48 -1.49
CA GLY A 482 -58.33 25.49 -1.16
C GLY A 482 -57.69 26.81 -0.83
N SER A 483 -57.68 27.70 -1.67
CA SER A 483 -58.71 28.66 -2.12
C SER A 483 -58.42 30.08 -1.66
N ASP A 484 -58.39 30.97 -2.65
CA ASP A 484 -58.78 32.35 -2.73
C ASP A 484 -58.07 33.45 -1.93
N SER A 485 -57.37 34.29 -2.67
CA SER A 485 -57.76 35.69 -2.81
C SER A 485 -57.14 36.37 -4.02
N GLU A 486 -57.97 36.89 -4.85
CA GLU A 486 -57.68 37.79 -6.00
C GLU A 486 -56.96 39.06 -5.51
N LEU A 487 -55.95 39.50 -6.25
CA LEU A 487 -55.71 40.92 -6.49
C LEU A 487 -55.05 41.05 -7.87
N ASP A 488 -55.76 41.73 -8.73
CA ASP A 488 -55.37 42.25 -10.02
C ASP A 488 -54.06 43.01 -9.98
N SER A 489 -53.17 42.73 -10.97
CA SER A 489 -52.39 43.77 -11.59
C SER A 489 -51.91 43.28 -12.96
N ASP A 490 -52.53 43.84 -14.01
CA ASP A 490 -52.06 43.79 -15.37
C ASP A 490 -50.62 44.38 -15.45
N ASP A 491 -49.64 43.51 -15.73
CA ASP A 491 -48.39 43.89 -16.33
C ASP A 491 -48.06 42.86 -17.43
N ASP A 492 -48.28 43.31 -18.67
CA ASP A 492 -47.82 42.64 -19.91
C ASP A 492 -46.28 42.60 -19.91
N LEU A 493 -45.72 41.60 -19.20
CA LEU A 493 -44.33 41.25 -19.30
C LEU A 493 -44.20 40.20 -20.44
N THR A 494 -43.78 40.71 -21.59
CA THR A 494 -43.29 39.85 -22.68
C THR A 494 -42.21 38.93 -22.13
N PRO A 495 -42.27 37.63 -22.37
CA PRO A 495 -41.23 36.69 -21.91
C PRO A 495 -39.86 37.15 -22.45
N TYR A 496 -38.91 37.41 -21.56
CA TYR A 496 -37.51 37.70 -21.90
C TYR A 496 -36.96 36.47 -22.65
N ASP A 497 -36.51 36.70 -23.89
CA ASP A 497 -35.88 35.66 -24.70
C ASP A 497 -34.56 35.21 -24.07
N MET A 498 -34.58 34.12 -23.36
CA MET A 498 -33.41 33.49 -22.69
C MET A 498 -32.52 32.71 -23.65
N SER A 499 -32.73 32.76 -24.95
CA SER A 499 -31.90 32.04 -25.92
C SER A 499 -30.49 32.63 -26.08
N ALA A 500 -30.23 33.80 -25.57
CA ALA A 500 -28.88 34.40 -25.51
C ALA A 500 -28.12 34.20 -24.17
N ASP A 501 -28.81 33.67 -23.14
CA ASP A 501 -28.20 33.40 -21.80
C ASP A 501 -27.56 32.04 -21.65
N THR A 502 -27.50 31.26 -22.70
CA THR A 502 -26.86 29.91 -22.71
C THR A 502 -25.37 29.94 -23.05
N GLU A 503 -24.71 31.07 -23.13
CA GLU A 503 -23.25 31.10 -23.07
C GLU A 503 -22.80 31.01 -21.62
N LEU A 504 -22.67 29.77 -21.13
CA LEU A 504 -21.82 29.40 -20.00
C LEU A 504 -20.50 30.16 -20.17
N LYS A 505 -20.19 31.11 -19.29
CA LYS A 505 -18.90 31.78 -19.25
C LYS A 505 -17.86 30.69 -19.18
N LYS A 506 -17.20 30.37 -20.31
CA LYS A 506 -16.05 29.43 -20.32
C LYS A 506 -15.09 29.90 -19.24
N SER A 507 -14.81 29.02 -18.30
CA SER A 507 -13.86 29.31 -17.21
C SER A 507 -12.54 29.73 -17.85
N LYS A 508 -11.99 30.88 -17.41
CA LYS A 508 -10.75 31.42 -18.00
C LYS A 508 -9.62 30.43 -17.78
N ILE A 509 -8.89 30.09 -18.84
CA ILE A 509 -7.66 29.31 -18.79
C ILE A 509 -6.67 30.05 -17.88
N PRO A 510 -6.03 29.39 -16.89
CA PRO A 510 -4.97 29.99 -16.10
C PRO A 510 -3.84 30.50 -16.99
N ALA A 511 -3.37 31.69 -16.77
CA ALA A 511 -2.28 32.27 -17.56
C ALA A 511 -0.88 31.95 -17.00
N TYR A 512 -0.81 31.62 -15.71
CA TYR A 512 0.44 31.37 -15.01
C TYR A 512 0.49 29.94 -14.43
N ILE A 513 1.67 29.32 -14.41
CA ILE A 513 1.86 27.95 -13.90
C ILE A 513 1.55 27.86 -12.40
N ARG A 514 1.81 28.92 -11.63
CA ARG A 514 1.48 28.97 -10.20
C ARG A 514 -0.02 28.96 -9.95
N ASP A 515 -0.81 29.62 -10.79
CA ASP A 515 -2.28 29.58 -10.70
C ASP A 515 -2.81 28.17 -11.00
N CYS A 516 -2.12 27.43 -11.90
CA CYS A 516 -2.46 26.04 -12.17
C CYS A 516 -2.29 25.15 -10.92
N LEU A 517 -1.27 25.39 -10.07
CA LEU A 517 -1.08 24.63 -8.82
C LEU A 517 -2.27 24.80 -7.88
N GLU A 518 -2.77 26.04 -7.74
CA GLU A 518 -3.93 26.34 -6.89
C GLU A 518 -5.21 25.67 -7.43
N VAL A 519 -5.40 25.67 -8.75
CA VAL A 519 -6.56 25.02 -9.39
C VAL A 519 -6.48 23.51 -9.25
N LEU A 520 -5.30 22.88 -9.43
CA LEU A 520 -5.11 21.44 -9.27
C LEU A 520 -5.41 20.95 -7.84
N LEU A 521 -5.23 21.82 -6.85
CA LEU A 521 -5.56 21.54 -5.44
C LEU A 521 -7.00 21.93 -5.07
N SER A 522 -7.69 22.67 -5.94
CA SER A 522 -9.08 23.09 -5.72
C SER A 522 -10.07 21.96 -6.01
N LYS A 523 -11.30 22.10 -5.49
CA LYS A 523 -12.41 21.18 -5.78
C LYS A 523 -13.29 21.62 -6.95
N ASP A 524 -12.87 22.63 -7.70
CA ASP A 524 -13.65 23.19 -8.80
C ASP A 524 -13.41 22.38 -10.08
N VAL A 525 -14.36 21.57 -10.44
CA VAL A 525 -14.28 20.60 -11.56
C VAL A 525 -14.09 21.29 -12.91
N GLU A 526 -14.84 22.37 -13.18
CA GLU A 526 -14.79 23.07 -14.47
C GLU A 526 -13.44 23.75 -14.70
N LYS A 527 -12.87 24.34 -13.65
CA LYS A 527 -11.53 24.92 -13.72
C LYS A 527 -10.45 23.85 -13.86
N LEU A 528 -10.62 22.71 -13.17
CA LEU A 528 -9.69 21.59 -13.25
C LEU A 528 -9.62 21.05 -14.68
N GLU A 529 -10.76 20.82 -15.34
CA GLU A 529 -10.81 20.29 -16.71
C GLU A 529 -10.12 21.21 -17.70
N VAL A 530 -10.45 22.51 -17.67
CA VAL A 530 -9.83 23.51 -18.53
C VAL A 530 -8.33 23.64 -18.27
N THR A 531 -7.93 23.58 -16.99
CA THR A 531 -6.52 23.64 -16.61
C THR A 531 -5.76 22.40 -17.09
N MET A 532 -6.29 21.20 -16.88
CA MET A 532 -5.65 19.96 -17.30
C MET A 532 -5.47 19.90 -18.82
N SER A 533 -6.45 20.34 -19.59
CA SER A 533 -6.38 20.36 -21.06
C SER A 533 -5.30 21.31 -21.59
N SER A 534 -5.02 22.41 -20.91
CA SER A 534 -4.04 23.43 -21.31
C SER A 534 -2.67 23.27 -20.64
N LEU A 535 -2.55 22.49 -19.57
CA LEU A 535 -1.38 22.43 -18.68
C LEU A 535 -0.09 22.03 -19.42
N SER A 536 -0.14 20.99 -20.26
CA SER A 536 1.03 20.53 -21.00
C SER A 536 1.59 21.62 -21.93
N SER A 537 0.72 22.37 -22.60
CA SER A 537 1.12 23.48 -23.49
C SER A 537 1.68 24.67 -22.70
N LEU A 538 1.08 25.01 -21.55
CA LEU A 538 1.55 26.06 -20.66
C LEU A 538 2.94 25.77 -20.08
N ILE A 539 3.19 24.53 -19.66
CA ILE A 539 4.50 24.06 -19.20
C ILE A 539 5.57 24.27 -20.25
N ARG A 540 5.29 23.87 -21.49
CA ARG A 540 6.23 23.98 -22.63
C ARG A 540 6.47 25.43 -23.03
N SER A 541 5.48 26.30 -22.91
CA SER A 541 5.57 27.72 -23.24
C SER A 541 6.35 28.53 -22.20
N ASN A 542 6.37 28.07 -20.95
CA ASN A 542 6.96 28.82 -19.82
C ASN A 542 8.03 28.02 -19.07
N PRO A 543 9.17 27.67 -19.70
CA PRO A 543 10.16 26.77 -19.10
C PRO A 543 10.84 27.31 -17.84
N SER A 544 11.04 28.62 -17.73
CA SER A 544 11.66 29.25 -16.56
C SER A 544 10.76 29.17 -15.33
N ALA A 545 9.49 29.52 -15.48
CA ALA A 545 8.50 29.44 -14.42
C ALA A 545 8.21 27.99 -14.00
N THR A 546 8.25 27.06 -14.97
CA THR A 546 8.08 25.64 -14.71
C THR A 546 9.21 25.09 -13.83
N ARG A 547 10.46 25.45 -14.07
CA ARG A 547 11.61 24.98 -13.27
C ARG A 547 11.52 25.40 -11.79
N GLU A 548 10.94 26.54 -11.49
CA GLU A 548 10.77 27.00 -10.11
C GLU A 548 9.83 26.13 -9.28
N VAL A 549 8.85 25.48 -9.94
CA VAL A 549 7.79 24.68 -9.28
C VAL A 549 7.73 23.23 -9.78
N SER A 550 8.75 22.78 -10.51
CA SER A 550 8.76 21.50 -11.22
C SER A 550 8.49 20.30 -10.31
N THR A 551 9.16 20.23 -9.17
CA THR A 551 9.02 19.14 -8.20
C THR A 551 7.66 19.17 -7.48
N GLU A 552 7.14 20.35 -7.16
CA GLU A 552 5.81 20.51 -6.54
C GLU A 552 4.70 20.10 -7.52
N LEU A 553 4.84 20.54 -8.76
CA LEU A 553 3.87 20.23 -9.82
C LEU A 553 3.80 18.72 -10.09
N VAL A 554 4.96 18.05 -10.22
CA VAL A 554 4.99 16.59 -10.41
C VAL A 554 4.44 15.85 -9.20
N LYS A 555 4.72 16.33 -7.98
CA LYS A 555 4.16 15.75 -6.75
C LYS A 555 2.63 15.81 -6.76
N ILE A 556 2.05 16.94 -7.11
CA ILE A 556 0.60 17.08 -7.20
C ILE A 556 0.04 16.18 -8.30
N LEU A 557 0.62 16.20 -9.51
CA LEU A 557 0.16 15.38 -10.63
C LEU A 557 0.24 13.87 -10.34
N LEU A 558 1.26 13.42 -9.62
CA LEU A 558 1.41 12.01 -9.26
C LEU A 558 0.33 11.52 -8.28
N HIS A 559 -0.16 12.41 -7.40
CA HIS A 559 -1.20 12.09 -6.42
C HIS A 559 -2.61 12.51 -6.86
N LEU A 560 -2.74 13.16 -8.00
CA LEU A 560 -4.03 13.63 -8.50
C LEU A 560 -4.84 12.45 -9.04
N ASP A 561 -5.97 12.17 -8.39
CA ASP A 561 -6.93 11.14 -8.82
C ASP A 561 -8.10 11.77 -9.57
N ASP A 562 -8.64 11.02 -10.53
CA ASP A 562 -9.84 11.42 -11.27
C ASP A 562 -11.10 11.19 -10.43
N CYS A 563 -11.34 12.10 -9.49
CA CYS A 563 -12.56 12.06 -8.66
C CYS A 563 -13.81 12.59 -9.38
N ASN A 564 -13.64 13.22 -10.55
CA ASN A 564 -14.68 14.04 -11.17
C ASN A 564 -15.05 13.60 -12.60
N GLY A 565 -14.42 12.54 -13.13
CA GLY A 565 -14.72 12.02 -14.47
C GLY A 565 -14.33 12.96 -15.61
N VAL A 566 -13.20 13.68 -15.46
CA VAL A 566 -12.68 14.56 -16.52
C VAL A 566 -12.33 13.75 -17.77
N GLU A 567 -12.78 14.18 -18.92
CA GLU A 567 -12.52 13.46 -20.17
C GLU A 567 -11.02 13.38 -20.47
N ASN A 568 -10.52 12.17 -20.75
CA ASN A 568 -9.11 11.89 -21.01
C ASN A 568 -8.14 12.28 -19.88
N PHE A 569 -8.61 12.35 -18.64
CA PHE A 569 -7.82 12.77 -17.47
C PHE A 569 -6.45 12.10 -17.38
N THR A 570 -6.39 10.77 -17.52
CA THR A 570 -5.13 10.02 -17.43
C THR A 570 -4.13 10.41 -18.48
N GLN A 571 -4.58 10.67 -19.72
CA GLN A 571 -3.71 11.10 -20.81
C GLN A 571 -3.20 12.53 -20.60
N LEU A 572 -4.08 13.43 -20.15
CA LEU A 572 -3.73 14.82 -19.87
C LEU A 572 -2.73 14.92 -18.72
N ARG A 573 -2.96 14.16 -17.65
CA ARG A 573 -2.03 14.05 -16.51
C ARG A 573 -0.67 13.51 -16.94
N TYR A 574 -0.66 12.43 -17.70
CA TYR A 574 0.55 11.83 -18.24
C TYR A 574 1.32 12.82 -19.13
N ALA A 575 0.66 13.50 -20.06
CA ALA A 575 1.28 14.48 -20.94
C ALA A 575 1.88 15.67 -20.16
N ALA A 576 1.22 16.12 -19.11
CA ALA A 576 1.73 17.16 -18.22
C ALA A 576 2.97 16.68 -17.47
N MET A 577 2.98 15.48 -16.89
CA MET A 577 4.12 14.90 -16.19
C MET A 577 5.33 14.74 -17.11
N VAL A 578 5.14 14.24 -18.33
CA VAL A 578 6.21 14.15 -19.35
C VAL A 578 6.76 15.51 -19.67
N SER A 579 5.90 16.53 -19.89
CA SER A 579 6.33 17.88 -20.21
C SER A 579 7.17 18.52 -19.10
N VAL A 580 6.80 18.37 -17.83
CA VAL A 580 7.59 18.87 -16.69
C VAL A 580 8.94 18.16 -16.62
N THR A 581 8.97 16.83 -16.81
CA THR A 581 10.21 16.02 -16.77
C THR A 581 11.18 16.42 -17.89
N VAL A 582 10.66 16.76 -19.08
CA VAL A 582 11.49 17.22 -20.21
C VAL A 582 12.07 18.62 -19.97
N ILE A 583 11.32 19.51 -19.30
CA ILE A 583 11.76 20.90 -19.03
C ILE A 583 12.80 20.96 -17.90
N ASP A 584 12.62 20.14 -16.85
CA ASP A 584 13.51 20.10 -15.69
C ASP A 584 13.88 18.66 -15.30
N PRO A 585 14.72 18.00 -16.12
CA PRO A 585 14.92 16.55 -16.03
C PRO A 585 15.61 16.11 -14.74
N VAL A 586 16.59 16.84 -14.20
CA VAL A 586 17.40 16.36 -13.06
C VAL A 586 16.60 16.35 -11.74
N PRO A 587 16.02 17.45 -11.26
CA PRO A 587 15.28 17.45 -10.01
C PRO A 587 14.03 16.57 -10.06
N VAL A 588 13.32 16.59 -11.21
CA VAL A 588 12.09 15.82 -11.38
C VAL A 588 12.38 14.32 -11.38
N THR A 589 13.37 13.85 -12.13
CA THR A 589 13.73 12.43 -12.13
C THR A 589 14.25 11.96 -10.80
N GLN A 590 15.06 12.78 -10.11
CA GLN A 590 15.53 12.45 -8.77
C GLN A 590 14.36 12.27 -7.79
N TYR A 591 13.34 13.11 -7.90
CA TYR A 591 12.13 12.99 -7.09
C TYR A 591 11.34 11.72 -7.43
N ILE A 592 10.92 11.53 -8.70
CA ILE A 592 10.03 10.43 -9.06
C ILE A 592 10.69 9.04 -8.97
N THR A 593 12.01 8.93 -9.22
CA THR A 593 12.74 7.68 -9.02
C THR A 593 12.92 7.35 -7.53
N GLY A 594 13.08 8.36 -6.67
CA GLY A 594 13.07 8.19 -5.23
C GLY A 594 11.73 7.68 -4.72
N GLU A 595 10.63 8.22 -5.23
CA GLU A 595 9.26 7.82 -4.84
C GLU A 595 8.86 6.45 -5.37
N PHE A 596 9.46 5.96 -6.44
CA PHE A 596 9.17 4.64 -7.02
C PHE A 596 9.29 3.50 -6.00
N TYR A 597 10.26 3.58 -5.08
CA TYR A 597 10.50 2.57 -4.05
C TYR A 597 9.83 2.88 -2.71
N THR A 598 9.15 4.02 -2.56
CA THR A 598 8.50 4.37 -1.29
C THR A 598 7.19 3.63 -1.08
N LEU A 599 6.76 3.53 0.21
CA LEU A 599 5.65 2.68 0.63
C LEU A 599 4.26 3.19 0.21
N ASN A 600 4.13 4.46 -0.11
CA ASN A 600 2.82 5.14 -0.20
C ASN A 600 2.24 5.21 -1.61
N TYR A 601 2.81 4.47 -2.57
CA TYR A 601 2.40 4.52 -3.98
C TYR A 601 1.72 3.23 -4.42
N SER A 602 0.61 3.37 -5.15
CA SER A 602 -0.11 2.27 -5.78
C SER A 602 0.69 1.69 -6.95
N LEU A 603 0.35 0.46 -7.35
CA LEU A 603 0.95 -0.19 -8.53
C LEU A 603 0.81 0.69 -9.79
N ARG A 604 -0.36 1.32 -9.97
CA ARG A 604 -0.60 2.23 -11.09
C ARG A 604 0.35 3.42 -11.10
N GLN A 605 0.52 4.10 -9.96
CA GLN A 605 1.43 5.24 -9.86
C GLN A 605 2.88 4.85 -10.15
N ARG A 606 3.31 3.65 -9.72
CA ARG A 606 4.65 3.12 -10.05
C ARG A 606 4.80 2.86 -11.55
N MET A 607 3.78 2.33 -12.20
CA MET A 607 3.78 2.18 -13.66
C MET A 607 3.79 3.53 -14.37
N ASP A 608 2.99 4.49 -13.92
CA ASP A 608 2.99 5.86 -14.46
C ASP A 608 4.38 6.50 -14.36
N ILE A 609 5.10 6.31 -13.25
CA ILE A 609 6.50 6.78 -13.09
C ILE A 609 7.40 6.19 -14.18
N LEU A 610 7.37 4.87 -14.38
CA LEU A 610 8.20 4.20 -15.38
C LEU A 610 7.87 4.67 -16.80
N ASP A 611 6.60 4.83 -17.11
CA ASP A 611 6.14 5.27 -18.42
C ASP A 611 6.52 6.72 -18.70
N VAL A 612 6.41 7.61 -17.71
CA VAL A 612 6.84 9.02 -17.81
C VAL A 612 8.34 9.11 -18.04
N LEU A 613 9.15 8.31 -17.31
CA LEU A 613 10.60 8.29 -17.50
C LEU A 613 10.98 7.83 -18.91
N ALA A 614 10.34 6.77 -19.43
CA ALA A 614 10.61 6.27 -20.77
C ALA A 614 10.23 7.29 -21.85
N ALA A 615 9.06 7.94 -21.73
CA ALA A 615 8.59 8.94 -22.69
C ALA A 615 9.41 10.22 -22.64
N ALA A 616 9.74 10.72 -21.46
CA ALA A 616 10.58 11.91 -21.31
C ALA A 616 12.01 11.68 -21.86
N ALA A 617 12.58 10.50 -21.60
CA ALA A 617 13.87 10.12 -22.17
C ALA A 617 13.83 10.06 -23.70
N LYS A 618 12.76 9.51 -24.28
CA LYS A 618 12.54 9.47 -25.72
C LYS A 618 12.47 10.87 -26.31
N GLU A 619 11.65 11.75 -25.73
CA GLU A 619 11.52 13.14 -26.20
C GLU A 619 12.84 13.93 -26.07
N LEU A 620 13.62 13.71 -25.01
CA LEU A 620 14.93 14.34 -24.82
C LEU A 620 15.98 13.81 -25.84
N SER A 621 15.84 12.57 -26.32
CA SER A 621 16.72 11.97 -27.30
C SER A 621 16.42 12.39 -28.73
N GLU A 622 15.16 12.77 -29.02
CA GLU A 622 14.76 13.24 -30.34
C GLU A 622 15.26 14.65 -30.58
N SER A 623 15.92 14.88 -31.74
CA SER A 623 16.37 16.21 -32.12
C SER A 623 15.17 17.08 -32.42
N VAL A 624 15.09 18.25 -31.80
CA VAL A 624 14.05 19.26 -32.07
C VAL A 624 14.27 19.78 -33.51
N ASN A 625 13.63 19.16 -34.47
CA ASN A 625 13.33 19.80 -35.74
C ASN A 625 12.07 20.65 -35.55
N PRO A 626 12.12 21.97 -35.74
CA PRO A 626 10.91 22.76 -35.74
C PRO A 626 10.06 22.38 -36.94
N LYS A 627 8.97 21.67 -36.70
CA LYS A 627 8.07 21.16 -37.68
C LYS A 627 6.64 21.42 -37.52
N LYS A 628 6.14 21.90 -38.63
CA LYS A 628 4.93 21.43 -39.35
C LYS A 628 3.92 20.67 -38.48
N GLU A 629 2.91 21.46 -38.08
CA GLU A 629 1.60 20.99 -37.70
C GLU A 629 1.05 20.08 -38.81
N GLU A 630 0.82 18.83 -38.48
CA GLU A 630 0.03 17.90 -39.29
C GLU A 630 -1.45 18.17 -39.04
N ALA A 631 -2.13 18.62 -40.09
CA ALA A 631 -3.58 18.66 -40.15
C ALA A 631 -4.17 17.23 -40.25
N PRO A 632 -5.39 16.97 -39.75
CA PRO A 632 -5.94 15.63 -39.67
C PRO A 632 -6.24 15.06 -41.07
N GLU A 633 -5.77 13.84 -41.29
CA GLU A 633 -6.04 13.05 -42.49
C GLU A 633 -7.52 12.65 -42.49
N THR A 634 -8.25 13.20 -43.46
CA THR A 634 -9.46 12.54 -44.02
C THR A 634 -9.13 11.88 -45.34
N ALA A 635 -9.43 10.62 -45.40
CA ALA A 635 -9.24 9.76 -46.54
C ALA A 635 -9.94 10.27 -47.83
N THR A 636 -9.26 10.22 -48.99
CA THR A 636 -9.68 9.49 -50.22
C THR A 636 -8.83 9.81 -51.45
N ARG A 637 -8.36 8.79 -52.02
CA ARG A 637 -8.03 8.41 -53.42
C ARG A 637 -7.88 9.45 -54.54
N ASP A 638 -6.83 9.18 -55.29
CA ASP A 638 -6.66 9.10 -56.74
C ASP A 638 -6.13 10.28 -57.55
N PHE A 639 -4.92 10.01 -58.11
CA PHE A 639 -4.47 10.24 -59.53
C PHE A 639 -4.32 11.67 -60.11
N HIS A 640 -3.13 11.82 -60.69
CA HIS A 640 -2.68 12.64 -61.86
C HIS A 640 -2.14 14.05 -61.67
N SER A 641 -0.85 14.18 -62.00
CA SER A 641 -0.17 15.40 -62.48
C SER A 641 -0.79 15.87 -63.86
N PRO A 642 -0.39 16.99 -64.44
CA PRO A 642 0.44 18.13 -64.05
C PRO A 642 -0.08 19.51 -64.51
N SER A 643 0.69 20.57 -64.20
CA SER A 643 0.88 21.82 -64.93
C SER A 643 0.14 23.08 -64.49
N SER A 644 0.98 24.01 -64.13
CA SER A 644 0.99 25.45 -64.50
C SER A 644 -0.11 26.45 -64.15
N THR A 645 0.40 27.53 -63.61
CA THR A 645 0.05 28.92 -63.82
C THR A 645 -0.89 29.66 -62.88
N HIS A 646 -0.31 30.74 -62.38
CA HIS A 646 -0.87 32.08 -62.11
C HIS A 646 -1.87 32.34 -60.99
N GLY A 647 -1.42 33.11 -60.06
CA GLY A 647 -1.98 34.48 -59.79
C GLY A 647 -2.82 34.65 -58.56
N ASN A 648 -2.34 35.48 -57.72
CA ASN A 648 -2.86 36.64 -56.99
C ASN A 648 -2.75 36.65 -55.46
N ILE A 649 -1.83 37.41 -55.01
CA ILE A 649 -1.86 38.67 -54.21
C ILE A 649 -3.09 38.84 -53.30
N LYS A 650 -2.77 38.93 -52.01
CA LYS A 650 -3.18 39.93 -50.99
C LYS A 650 -2.86 39.33 -49.60
N ASP A 651 -2.39 39.95 -48.59
CA ASP A 651 -1.83 41.24 -48.19
C ASP A 651 -1.34 41.08 -46.73
N ASP A 652 -0.22 41.76 -46.43
CA ASP A 652 0.18 42.47 -45.22
C ASP A 652 0.57 41.70 -43.97
N ALA A 653 1.83 41.30 -43.93
CA ALA A 653 2.69 41.40 -42.74
C ALA A 653 4.07 41.92 -43.20
N PRO A 654 4.81 42.71 -42.45
CA PRO A 654 6.07 43.30 -42.91
C PRO A 654 7.11 42.21 -43.18
N ILE A 655 7.46 42.10 -44.44
CA ILE A 655 8.46 41.14 -44.93
C ILE A 655 9.80 41.52 -44.32
N ASP A 656 10.35 40.59 -43.47
CA ASP A 656 11.70 40.72 -42.94
C ASP A 656 12.71 40.54 -44.06
N TRP A 657 13.05 41.63 -44.75
CA TRP A 657 13.99 41.66 -45.87
C TRP A 657 15.38 41.09 -45.51
N ARG A 658 15.73 41.05 -44.22
CA ARG A 658 16.99 40.49 -43.76
C ARG A 658 17.04 38.97 -43.97
N LYS A 659 15.94 38.24 -43.65
CA LYS A 659 15.82 36.84 -43.94
C LYS A 659 15.93 36.49 -45.42
N ILE A 660 15.30 37.29 -46.27
CA ILE A 660 15.38 37.13 -47.74
C ILE A 660 16.75 37.38 -48.25
N VAL A 661 17.49 38.39 -47.70
CA VAL A 661 18.87 38.68 -48.09
C VAL A 661 19.80 37.59 -47.62
N GLU A 662 19.66 37.07 -46.40
CA GLU A 662 20.46 35.92 -45.88
C GLU A 662 20.23 34.65 -46.71
N GLU A 663 18.98 34.34 -47.04
CA GLU A 663 18.63 33.20 -47.89
C GLU A 663 19.17 33.33 -49.31
N ARG A 664 19.17 34.54 -49.90
CA ARG A 664 19.79 34.82 -51.21
C ARG A 664 21.31 34.73 -51.18
N ILE A 665 21.95 35.17 -50.09
CA ILE A 665 23.39 35.07 -49.88
C ILE A 665 23.78 33.58 -49.72
N ALA A 666 23.05 32.84 -48.90
CA ALA A 666 23.26 31.38 -48.71
C ALA A 666 23.10 30.57 -50.02
N ASN A 667 22.09 30.91 -50.83
CA ASN A 667 21.86 30.30 -52.12
C ASN A 667 22.89 30.66 -53.20
N LYS A 668 23.49 31.86 -53.18
CA LYS A 668 24.58 32.28 -54.07
C LYS A 668 25.91 31.67 -53.66
N THR A 669 26.22 31.50 -52.40
CA THR A 669 27.46 30.85 -51.91
C THR A 669 27.50 29.38 -52.21
N ARG A 670 26.36 28.68 -52.29
CA ARG A 670 26.31 27.26 -52.73
C ARG A 670 26.63 27.00 -54.18
N ARG A 671 26.59 28.03 -55.08
CA ARG A 671 26.86 27.84 -56.49
C ARG A 671 28.37 27.83 -56.86
N PHE A 672 29.28 28.23 -56.00
CA PHE A 672 30.71 28.30 -56.27
C PHE A 672 31.61 27.26 -55.59
N ALA A 673 31.01 26.37 -54.77
CA ALA A 673 31.75 25.27 -54.20
C ALA A 673 31.67 24.02 -55.11
N LYS A 674 32.54 23.93 -56.07
CA LYS A 674 32.85 22.70 -56.81
C LYS A 674 33.81 21.86 -55.95
N GLY A 675 33.24 21.00 -55.13
CA GLY A 675 33.95 20.02 -54.33
C GLY A 675 32.93 19.24 -53.50
N HIS A 676 32.76 17.96 -53.83
CA HIS A 676 32.00 17.03 -53.01
C HIS A 676 32.60 16.96 -51.60
N THR A 677 32.11 17.76 -50.68
CA THR A 677 32.09 17.41 -49.29
C THR A 677 30.65 17.20 -48.93
N SER A 678 30.27 15.95 -48.81
CA SER A 678 29.06 15.54 -48.06
C SER A 678 29.12 16.27 -46.74
N ALA A 679 28.34 17.35 -46.63
CA ALA A 679 28.10 17.93 -45.31
C ALA A 679 27.36 16.86 -44.50
N THR A 680 28.07 16.16 -43.64
CA THR A 680 27.48 15.41 -42.58
C THR A 680 26.48 16.35 -41.89
N PRO A 681 25.19 16.00 -41.77
CA PRO A 681 24.23 16.82 -41.04
C PRO A 681 24.82 17.03 -39.67
N ALA A 682 24.93 18.29 -39.25
CA ALA A 682 25.34 18.63 -37.89
C ALA A 682 24.38 17.88 -36.95
N SER A 683 24.91 16.84 -36.30
CA SER A 683 24.12 16.07 -35.36
C SER A 683 23.75 17.02 -34.22
N THR A 684 22.49 17.35 -34.11
CA THR A 684 21.98 18.04 -32.93
C THR A 684 22.33 17.19 -31.73
N PRO A 685 22.97 17.73 -30.67
CA PRO A 685 23.40 16.93 -29.54
C PRO A 685 22.17 16.31 -28.87
N ASN A 686 22.20 15.00 -28.66
CA ASN A 686 21.14 14.29 -27.90
C ASN A 686 21.14 14.81 -26.45
N ARG A 687 20.07 15.52 -26.08
CA ARG A 687 19.94 16.15 -24.76
C ARG A 687 19.84 15.11 -23.64
N PHE A 688 19.37 13.89 -23.94
CA PHE A 688 19.26 12.81 -22.98
C PHE A 688 20.63 12.34 -22.49
N HIS A 689 21.69 12.39 -23.32
CA HIS A 689 23.03 11.92 -22.94
C HIS A 689 23.57 12.58 -21.66
N ALA A 690 23.29 13.86 -21.44
CA ALA A 690 23.75 14.60 -20.27
C ALA A 690 23.03 14.19 -18.97
N VAL A 691 21.83 13.64 -19.07
CA VAL A 691 20.97 13.35 -17.91
C VAL A 691 20.65 11.86 -17.76
N ALA A 692 21.08 11.00 -18.67
CA ALA A 692 20.75 9.58 -18.70
C ALA A 692 21.02 8.85 -17.38
N GLY A 693 22.12 9.19 -16.69
CA GLY A 693 22.47 8.61 -15.40
C GLY A 693 21.45 8.90 -14.29
N HIS A 694 20.80 10.07 -14.32
CA HIS A 694 19.77 10.43 -13.32
C HIS A 694 18.47 9.65 -13.53
N PHE A 695 18.17 9.23 -14.76
CA PHE A 695 17.03 8.37 -15.09
C PHE A 695 17.28 6.90 -14.71
N PHE A 696 18.50 6.43 -14.90
CA PHE A 696 18.83 5.01 -14.90
C PHE A 696 19.30 4.49 -13.54
N PHE A 697 20.35 5.07 -12.94
CA PHE A 697 20.98 4.50 -11.75
C PHE A 697 20.07 4.43 -10.53
N PRO A 698 19.22 5.43 -10.21
CA PRO A 698 18.34 5.32 -9.05
C PRO A 698 17.32 4.17 -9.15
N LEU A 699 16.94 3.78 -10.37
CA LEU A 699 16.03 2.65 -10.59
C LEU A 699 16.71 1.29 -10.37
N ILE A 700 18.02 1.19 -10.59
CA ILE A 700 18.78 -0.05 -10.38
C ILE A 700 19.27 -0.20 -8.94
N GLN A 701 19.58 0.90 -8.23
CA GLN A 701 20.25 0.84 -6.93
C GLN A 701 19.45 0.22 -5.79
N ASN A 702 18.12 0.13 -5.91
CA ASN A 702 17.23 -0.27 -4.80
C ASN A 702 16.32 -1.46 -5.14
N TYR A 703 16.51 -2.13 -6.26
CA TYR A 703 15.63 -3.21 -6.73
C TYR A 703 15.63 -4.43 -5.81
N ASP A 704 16.73 -4.68 -5.11
CA ASP A 704 16.96 -5.83 -4.24
C ASP A 704 16.56 -5.59 -2.77
N ARG A 705 16.12 -4.37 -2.44
CA ARG A 705 15.66 -4.04 -1.09
C ARG A 705 14.18 -4.36 -0.95
N PRO A 706 13.81 -5.47 -0.28
CA PRO A 706 12.41 -5.75 -0.03
C PRO A 706 11.86 -4.65 0.88
N VAL A 707 11.03 -3.81 0.30
CA VAL A 707 10.21 -2.88 1.06
C VAL A 707 8.92 -3.61 1.36
N MET A 708 8.55 -3.67 2.63
CA MET A 708 7.52 -4.55 3.19
C MET A 708 6.11 -4.52 2.56
N THR A 709 5.84 -3.64 1.61
CA THR A 709 4.58 -3.61 0.80
C THR A 709 4.81 -3.73 -0.68
N PHE A 710 6.07 -3.82 -1.09
CA PHE A 710 6.46 -3.81 -2.48
C PHE A 710 7.65 -4.75 -2.66
N ASP A 711 7.38 -5.93 -3.18
CA ASP A 711 8.38 -6.97 -3.44
C ASP A 711 8.51 -7.20 -4.95
N LEU A 712 9.46 -6.48 -5.54
CA LEU A 712 9.77 -6.58 -6.96
C LEU A 712 10.20 -7.99 -7.38
N LEU A 713 10.94 -8.67 -6.50
CA LEU A 713 11.47 -10.01 -6.80
C LEU A 713 10.45 -11.13 -6.49
N GLY A 714 9.36 -10.81 -5.79
CA GLY A 714 8.31 -11.75 -5.40
C GLY A 714 7.01 -11.57 -6.17
N GLU A 715 6.02 -10.90 -5.58
CA GLU A 715 4.64 -10.86 -6.11
C GLU A 715 4.42 -9.79 -7.19
N ASP A 716 5.22 -8.70 -7.22
CA ASP A 716 5.02 -7.56 -8.11
C ASP A 716 5.69 -7.74 -9.50
N ARG A 717 5.54 -8.94 -10.09
CA ARG A 717 6.18 -9.34 -11.37
C ARG A 717 5.87 -8.41 -12.54
N LEU A 718 4.65 -7.85 -12.57
CA LEU A 718 4.24 -6.93 -13.62
C LEU A 718 5.05 -5.63 -13.59
N ILE A 719 5.30 -5.09 -12.38
CA ILE A 719 6.13 -3.90 -12.21
C ILE A 719 7.59 -4.22 -12.48
N LEU A 720 8.08 -5.38 -12.06
CA LEU A 720 9.42 -5.84 -12.37
C LEU A 720 9.63 -5.92 -13.90
N GLY A 721 8.73 -6.56 -14.63
CA GLY A 721 8.79 -6.62 -16.08
C GLY A 721 8.77 -5.23 -16.72
N ARG A 722 7.93 -4.32 -16.24
CA ARG A 722 7.87 -2.94 -16.73
C ARG A 722 9.15 -2.16 -16.41
N LEU A 723 9.71 -2.33 -15.22
CA LEU A 723 11.02 -1.73 -14.84
C LEU A 723 12.13 -2.20 -15.78
N VAL A 724 12.22 -3.52 -16.01
CA VAL A 724 13.22 -4.11 -16.91
C VAL A 724 13.09 -3.53 -18.32
N HIS A 725 11.90 -3.47 -18.88
CA HIS A 725 11.65 -2.86 -20.20
C HIS A 725 12.04 -1.38 -20.23
N THR A 726 11.71 -0.63 -19.18
CA THR A 726 12.07 0.80 -19.07
C THR A 726 13.59 0.97 -19.04
N LEU A 727 14.31 0.16 -18.26
CA LEU A 727 15.78 0.17 -18.22
C LEU A 727 16.39 -0.14 -19.59
N GLY A 728 15.82 -1.10 -20.32
CA GLY A 728 16.23 -1.40 -21.69
C GLY A 728 16.01 -0.21 -22.66
N ILE A 729 14.86 0.49 -22.55
CA ILE A 729 14.59 1.69 -23.34
C ILE A 729 15.59 2.81 -23.01
N LEU A 730 15.82 3.08 -21.72
CA LEU A 730 16.79 4.10 -21.28
C LEU A 730 18.21 3.79 -21.78
N MET A 731 18.61 2.51 -21.75
CA MET A 731 19.89 2.05 -22.29
C MET A 731 19.98 2.29 -23.79
N HIS A 732 18.95 1.96 -24.56
CA HIS A 732 18.89 2.18 -26.00
C HIS A 732 18.98 3.67 -26.36
N LEU A 733 18.30 4.55 -25.61
CA LEU A 733 18.34 5.99 -25.87
C LEU A 733 19.66 6.66 -25.47
N ALA A 734 20.47 5.98 -24.65
CA ALA A 734 21.84 6.41 -24.29
C ALA A 734 22.93 5.96 -25.30
N LEU A 735 22.50 5.52 -26.47
CA LEU A 735 23.39 5.07 -27.54
C LEU A 735 24.58 6.04 -27.79
N ASN A 736 25.81 5.53 -27.75
CA ASN A 736 27.04 6.31 -27.92
C ASN A 736 27.27 7.43 -26.89
N SER A 737 26.63 7.40 -25.74
CA SER A 737 26.95 8.31 -24.64
C SER A 737 28.18 7.84 -23.86
N MET A 738 28.89 8.77 -23.22
CA MET A 738 30.06 8.44 -22.39
C MET A 738 29.69 7.54 -21.20
N ILE A 739 28.45 7.58 -20.74
CA ILE A 739 27.94 6.82 -19.59
C ILE A 739 27.40 5.43 -20.01
N ALA A 740 27.23 5.16 -21.29
CA ALA A 740 26.63 3.93 -21.80
C ALA A 740 27.37 2.66 -21.36
N SER A 741 28.69 2.68 -21.25
CA SER A 741 29.47 1.53 -20.75
C SER A 741 29.16 1.22 -19.28
N GLN A 742 29.09 2.26 -18.44
CA GLN A 742 28.73 2.09 -17.01
C GLN A 742 27.29 1.64 -16.83
N MET A 743 26.36 2.19 -17.60
CA MET A 743 24.95 1.76 -17.60
C MET A 743 24.83 0.31 -18.08
N GLY A 744 25.56 -0.06 -19.14
CA GLY A 744 25.60 -1.41 -19.69
C GLY A 744 26.09 -2.44 -18.68
N LYS A 745 27.16 -2.12 -17.95
CA LYS A 745 27.69 -2.98 -16.89
C LYS A 745 26.68 -3.20 -15.76
N ALA A 746 26.12 -2.11 -15.23
CA ALA A 746 25.12 -2.20 -14.17
C ALA A 746 23.86 -2.95 -14.63
N LEU A 747 23.44 -2.74 -15.87
CA LEU A 747 22.29 -3.45 -16.45
C LEU A 747 22.57 -4.94 -16.64
N LEU A 748 23.79 -5.29 -17.04
CA LEU A 748 24.17 -6.68 -17.21
C LEU A 748 24.22 -7.43 -15.87
N GLU A 749 24.77 -6.82 -14.83
CA GLU A 749 24.73 -7.36 -13.47
C GLU A 749 23.28 -7.61 -13.01
N PHE A 750 22.38 -6.67 -13.28
CA PHE A 750 20.96 -6.81 -12.99
C PHE A 750 20.28 -7.95 -13.78
N VAL A 751 20.57 -8.05 -15.08
CA VAL A 751 20.07 -9.15 -15.93
C VAL A 751 20.54 -10.50 -15.41
N TRP A 752 21.81 -10.61 -14.97
CA TRP A 752 22.39 -11.84 -14.46
C TRP A 752 21.68 -12.38 -13.23
N VAL A 753 21.27 -11.51 -12.30
CA VAL A 753 20.53 -11.90 -11.10
C VAL A 753 19.16 -12.48 -11.44
N LEU A 754 18.51 -11.96 -12.49
CA LEU A 754 17.13 -12.28 -12.84
C LEU A 754 16.96 -13.24 -14.02
N ARG A 755 18.05 -13.69 -14.67
CA ARG A 755 18.02 -14.43 -15.96
C ARG A 755 17.16 -15.68 -15.98
N PHE A 756 16.92 -16.32 -14.84
CA PHE A 756 16.08 -17.51 -14.70
C PHE A 756 14.71 -17.20 -14.08
N HIS A 757 14.22 -15.97 -14.20
CA HIS A 757 12.93 -15.60 -13.65
C HIS A 757 11.79 -16.43 -14.25
N THR A 758 10.79 -16.79 -13.42
CA THR A 758 9.69 -17.69 -13.80
C THR A 758 8.70 -17.06 -14.79
N ASP A 759 8.53 -15.74 -14.73
CA ASP A 759 7.56 -15.01 -15.55
C ASP A 759 8.13 -14.69 -16.94
N PRO A 760 7.44 -15.08 -18.05
CA PRO A 760 7.92 -14.85 -19.40
C PRO A 760 8.02 -13.35 -19.75
N PHE A 761 7.13 -12.50 -19.24
CA PHE A 761 7.18 -11.06 -19.50
C PHE A 761 8.47 -10.42 -18.95
N VAL A 762 8.92 -10.87 -17.76
CA VAL A 762 10.20 -10.44 -17.19
C VAL A 762 11.36 -10.96 -18.04
N ARG A 763 11.36 -12.25 -18.44
CA ARG A 763 12.42 -12.82 -19.28
C ARG A 763 12.54 -12.13 -20.64
N GLN A 764 11.42 -11.82 -21.29
CA GLN A 764 11.40 -11.02 -22.54
C GLN A 764 12.08 -9.65 -22.34
N GLY A 765 11.77 -8.98 -21.22
CA GLY A 765 12.41 -7.72 -20.85
C GLY A 765 13.92 -7.85 -20.64
N LEU A 766 14.38 -8.92 -19.97
CA LEU A 766 15.80 -9.19 -19.75
C LEU A 766 16.56 -9.46 -21.06
N LEU A 767 15.98 -10.23 -21.97
CA LEU A 767 16.52 -10.46 -23.30
C LEU A 767 16.57 -9.17 -24.12
N PHE A 768 15.54 -8.34 -24.03
CA PHE A 768 15.53 -7.00 -24.62
C PHE A 768 16.66 -6.13 -24.06
N CYS A 769 16.90 -6.13 -22.74
CA CYS A 769 18.02 -5.44 -22.12
C CYS A 769 19.38 -5.94 -22.65
N ALA A 770 19.56 -7.24 -22.79
CA ALA A 770 20.79 -7.83 -23.36
C ALA A 770 21.04 -7.32 -24.78
N ILE A 771 20.01 -7.31 -25.63
CA ILE A 771 20.08 -6.78 -26.99
C ILE A 771 20.42 -5.28 -27.00
N THR A 772 19.79 -4.49 -26.14
CA THR A 772 20.03 -3.04 -26.07
C THR A 772 21.44 -2.71 -25.59
N ILE A 773 22.05 -3.51 -24.71
CA ILE A 773 23.46 -3.37 -24.32
C ILE A 773 24.35 -3.58 -25.51
N LEU A 774 24.14 -4.66 -26.28
CA LEU A 774 24.91 -4.95 -27.51
C LEU A 774 24.79 -3.87 -28.58
N LEU A 775 23.63 -3.20 -28.64
CA LEU A 775 23.39 -2.11 -29.60
C LEU A 775 24.00 -0.78 -29.14
N SER A 776 24.00 -0.52 -27.85
CA SER A 776 24.30 0.82 -27.32
C SER A 776 25.74 1.03 -26.89
N VAL A 777 26.47 -0.03 -26.54
CA VAL A 777 27.88 0.04 -26.18
C VAL A 777 28.71 -0.39 -27.36
N PRO A 778 29.74 0.39 -27.78
CA PRO A 778 30.65 -0.01 -28.86
C PRO A 778 31.29 -1.36 -28.55
N TRP A 779 31.30 -2.26 -29.55
CA TRP A 779 31.80 -3.63 -29.41
C TRP A 779 33.26 -3.72 -28.89
N ALA A 780 34.10 -2.77 -29.29
CA ALA A 780 35.47 -2.71 -28.80
C ALA A 780 35.55 -2.48 -27.27
N LEU A 781 34.67 -1.66 -26.72
CA LEU A 781 34.55 -1.44 -25.25
C LEU A 781 33.96 -2.65 -24.56
N LEU A 782 32.93 -3.29 -25.14
CA LEU A 782 32.37 -4.53 -24.61
C LEU A 782 33.43 -5.62 -24.46
N MET A 783 34.28 -5.79 -25.47
CA MET A 783 35.34 -6.79 -25.43
C MET A 783 36.54 -6.39 -24.57
N ALA A 784 36.78 -5.11 -24.34
CA ALA A 784 37.84 -4.64 -23.46
C ALA A 784 37.43 -4.74 -21.95
N ASP A 785 36.23 -4.35 -21.61
CA ASP A 785 35.76 -4.16 -20.23
C ASP A 785 34.89 -5.29 -19.73
N MET A 786 34.22 -6.08 -20.61
CA MET A 786 33.18 -7.05 -20.27
C MET A 786 33.25 -8.32 -21.13
N SER A 787 34.41 -8.78 -21.48
CA SER A 787 34.60 -9.93 -22.42
C SER A 787 34.05 -11.24 -21.83
N GLU A 788 34.22 -11.47 -20.55
CA GLU A 788 33.74 -12.68 -19.87
C GLU A 788 32.21 -12.68 -19.81
N GLU A 789 31.61 -11.56 -19.44
CA GLU A 789 30.17 -11.38 -19.35
C GLU A 789 29.49 -11.49 -20.72
N VAL A 790 30.15 -11.01 -21.80
CA VAL A 790 29.63 -11.16 -23.16
C VAL A 790 29.68 -12.63 -23.60
N LEU A 791 30.69 -13.39 -23.21
CA LEU A 791 30.77 -14.82 -23.49
C LEU A 791 29.68 -15.60 -22.74
N GLU A 792 29.49 -15.29 -21.47
CA GLU A 792 28.42 -15.87 -20.67
C GLU A 792 27.03 -15.51 -21.22
N MET A 793 26.86 -14.28 -21.71
CA MET A 793 25.64 -13.85 -22.40
C MET A 793 25.35 -14.71 -23.63
N LYS A 794 26.37 -15.03 -24.39
CA LYS A 794 26.23 -15.91 -25.57
C LYS A 794 25.77 -17.31 -25.19
N CYS A 795 26.34 -17.88 -24.13
CA CYS A 795 25.93 -19.18 -23.61
C CYS A 795 24.47 -19.12 -23.11
N TRP A 796 24.11 -18.10 -22.31
CA TRP A 796 22.75 -17.93 -21.80
C TRP A 796 21.72 -17.78 -22.93
N LEU A 797 22.00 -16.97 -23.98
CA LEU A 797 21.11 -16.83 -25.13
C LEU A 797 20.91 -18.16 -25.86
N THR A 798 21.95 -19.00 -25.93
CA THR A 798 21.87 -20.35 -26.54
C THR A 798 20.99 -21.24 -25.69
N ASP A 799 21.19 -21.23 -24.36
CA ASP A 799 20.38 -22.02 -23.43
C ASP A 799 18.88 -21.63 -23.48
N VAL A 800 18.57 -20.34 -23.60
CA VAL A 800 17.20 -19.86 -23.76
C VAL A 800 16.53 -20.39 -25.02
N ILE A 801 17.26 -20.46 -26.14
CA ILE A 801 16.72 -21.03 -27.37
C ILE A 801 16.41 -22.52 -27.21
N GLU A 802 17.20 -23.25 -26.41
CA GLU A 802 17.03 -24.70 -26.25
C GLU A 802 15.98 -25.06 -25.18
N THR A 803 15.83 -24.22 -24.16
CA THR A 803 15.09 -24.61 -22.94
C THR A 803 13.86 -23.77 -22.60
N ASP A 804 13.76 -22.54 -23.09
CA ASP A 804 12.62 -21.67 -22.75
C ASP A 804 11.33 -22.18 -23.42
N ALA A 805 10.21 -22.08 -22.72
CA ALA A 805 8.91 -22.47 -23.24
C ALA A 805 8.20 -21.35 -24.02
N ASP A 806 8.71 -20.12 -23.95
CA ASP A 806 8.07 -18.93 -24.55
C ASP A 806 8.68 -18.61 -25.92
N GLU A 807 7.81 -18.53 -26.94
CA GLU A 807 8.23 -18.31 -28.33
C GLU A 807 8.81 -16.91 -28.57
N ASP A 808 8.35 -15.91 -27.83
CA ASP A 808 8.89 -14.55 -27.90
C ASP A 808 10.29 -14.46 -27.30
N CYS A 809 10.55 -15.20 -26.20
CA CYS A 809 11.88 -15.35 -25.64
C CYS A 809 12.85 -16.00 -26.64
N HIS A 810 12.43 -17.06 -27.34
CA HIS A 810 13.24 -17.68 -28.41
C HIS A 810 13.58 -16.69 -29.50
N ARG A 811 12.60 -15.91 -29.99
CA ARG A 811 12.82 -14.93 -31.05
C ARG A 811 13.81 -13.84 -30.65
N LEU A 812 13.69 -13.35 -29.43
CA LEU A 812 14.59 -12.35 -28.85
C LEU A 812 16.00 -12.92 -28.66
N ALA A 813 16.15 -14.11 -28.12
CA ALA A 813 17.44 -14.77 -27.94
C ALA A 813 18.15 -15.01 -29.28
N MET A 814 17.44 -15.49 -30.31
CA MET A 814 17.97 -15.67 -31.67
C MET A 814 18.42 -14.33 -32.27
N SER A 815 17.64 -13.27 -32.10
CA SER A 815 17.98 -11.92 -32.54
C SER A 815 19.26 -11.40 -31.87
N GLY A 816 19.42 -11.69 -30.58
CA GLY A 816 20.63 -11.35 -29.82
C GLY A 816 21.89 -12.07 -30.36
N LEU A 817 21.81 -13.39 -30.59
CA LEU A 817 22.92 -14.16 -31.15
C LEU A 817 23.30 -13.67 -32.55
N LEU A 818 22.33 -13.42 -33.43
CA LEU A 818 22.58 -12.88 -34.77
C LEU A 818 23.26 -11.50 -34.71
N LEU A 819 22.89 -10.68 -33.75
CA LEU A 819 23.50 -9.37 -33.51
C LEU A 819 24.96 -9.54 -33.06
N MET A 820 25.22 -10.44 -32.10
CA MET A 820 26.61 -10.72 -31.66
C MET A 820 27.49 -11.20 -32.80
N ASP A 821 27.00 -12.12 -33.60
CA ASP A 821 27.76 -12.63 -34.77
C ASP A 821 28.03 -11.51 -35.78
N LYS A 822 27.06 -10.62 -36.04
CA LYS A 822 27.28 -9.45 -36.91
C LYS A 822 28.33 -8.49 -36.34
N LEU A 823 28.29 -8.20 -35.04
CA LEU A 823 29.25 -7.31 -34.39
C LEU A 823 30.66 -7.91 -34.42
N GLN A 824 30.78 -9.22 -34.19
CA GLN A 824 32.06 -9.94 -34.26
C GLN A 824 32.63 -9.95 -35.68
N ASN A 825 31.84 -10.20 -36.71
CA ASN A 825 32.27 -10.21 -38.11
C ASN A 825 32.67 -8.83 -38.61
N ASN A 826 31.98 -7.75 -38.18
CA ASN A 826 32.34 -6.38 -38.55
C ASN A 826 33.74 -5.96 -38.04
N LEU A 827 34.19 -6.50 -36.91
CA LEU A 827 35.55 -6.27 -36.42
C LEU A 827 36.62 -7.02 -37.22
N GLN A 828 36.30 -8.20 -37.75
CA GLN A 828 37.23 -8.95 -38.61
C GLN A 828 37.40 -8.33 -40.01
N LEU A 829 36.40 -7.54 -40.43
CA LEU A 829 36.40 -6.86 -41.73
C LEU A 829 36.95 -5.42 -41.68
N ALA A 830 37.21 -4.85 -40.51
CA ALA A 830 37.87 -3.55 -40.37
C ALA A 830 39.39 -3.75 -40.45
N PRO A 831 40.06 -3.42 -41.58
CA PRO A 831 41.51 -3.50 -41.64
C PRO A 831 42.11 -2.44 -40.74
N ASN A 832 43.19 -2.79 -40.04
CA ASN A 832 44.02 -1.92 -39.20
C ASN A 832 44.16 -0.52 -39.83
N GLN A 833 43.48 0.47 -39.31
CA GLN A 833 43.78 1.88 -39.53
C GLN A 833 44.22 2.54 -38.26
#